data_cafcb6c897c4a7a236383a60873a7ceb
#
_entry.id   cafcb6c897c4a7a236383a60873a7ceb
#
_cell.length_a   1.000
_cell.length_b   1.000
_cell.length_c   1.000
_cell.angle_alpha   90.00
_cell.angle_beta   90.00
_cell.angle_gamma   90.00
#
_symmetry.space_group_name_H-M   'P 1'
#
loop_
_entity.id
_entity.type
_entity.pdbx_description
1 polymer ?
#
loop_
_entity_poly.entity_id
_entity_poly.type
_entity_poly.pdbx_seq_one_letter_code
_entity_poly.pdbx_strand_id
1 'polypeptide(L)'
;MAKAQQIDIQPIGRRSRSHTFKDRAKDQDHPGLGENGKFHSKADEHPLPDGTVLTYALVGNQNCGKTTLFNQLTGAKQHVGNFPGVTVDRKSGAIRGYPNTEVTDLPGIYSMSPFSSEEIVSRNFVLQDKPTAIINIVDATNIERNLYLSMQLLEMGIPMVIALNMMDELVGNRGSIDVNTMEAMLGVPIIPISAAKNEGVDELIRHAVHVAKQQEPPLKQDFCDKDDHGGAVHRCIHAVIHLIEDHAALAGLPVRFAATKAIEGDALILQQLQLDRNEQEMLEHIVRQMETERGLDRSAAIADMRFDFIERLCAQTVIRPQESKERIRSEKIDRILTGRYTAIPCFIGIMVLVFYLTFNVIGGGLQKLLELGIDRLSALTDTALTQLHVNPVIHSLVIDGIFTGVGSVLSFLPIIVTLFFFLSLMEDSGYIARVAFVMDKLLRRIGLSGKSIVPMLIGFGCTVPAVMATRTLTSERDRKMTILLTPFMSCTAKLPIYSFFVSVFFPGKGGLIMSGLYLLGILVGIGAAFLYKDTLFRGEPIPFVMELPNYRLPSVKNVAQLLWEKAKDFLQRAFSVILIATVVVWFLQSFDLQLNMVSDSADSILARISGILVPLFAPLGLGDWRICTALISGFMAKESVVSTLEVLFGGTIGSILSPLSAGSLLVFSLLYTPCVAAVASVRRELGGKWAAGLALWQCLIAWVVAFVFHGIGALL
;
A
#
# COMPACT_ATOMS: atom_id res chain seq x y z
N MET A 1 -25.32 50.02 14.87
CA MET A 1 -25.89 49.72 16.20
C MET A 1 -27.05 48.75 16.00
N ALA A 2 -26.80 47.45 16.09
CA ALA A 2 -27.81 46.39 16.09
C ALA A 2 -27.57 45.58 17.37
N LYS A 3 -28.57 45.53 18.23
CA LYS A 3 -28.55 44.84 19.54
C LYS A 3 -28.43 43.32 19.31
N ALA A 4 -27.39 42.71 19.86
CA ALA A 4 -27.32 41.26 20.06
C ALA A 4 -28.39 40.87 21.09
N GLN A 5 -29.34 40.01 20.72
CA GLN A 5 -30.21 39.31 21.64
C GLN A 5 -29.40 38.22 22.32
N GLN A 6 -29.18 38.37 23.61
CA GLN A 6 -28.71 37.33 24.51
C GLN A 6 -29.81 36.25 24.60
N ILE A 7 -29.54 35.08 24.10
CA ILE A 7 -30.32 33.86 24.33
C ILE A 7 -29.89 33.33 25.69
N ASP A 8 -30.79 33.39 26.65
CA ASP A 8 -30.64 32.87 28.00
C ASP A 8 -30.69 31.31 27.93
N ILE A 9 -29.50 30.70 28.01
CA ILE A 9 -29.37 29.23 28.09
C ILE A 9 -29.59 28.88 29.56
N GLN A 10 -30.77 28.39 29.89
CA GLN A 10 -31.01 27.75 31.18
C GLN A 10 -30.13 26.49 31.30
N PRO A 11 -29.48 26.26 32.45
CA PRO A 11 -28.70 25.05 32.65
C PRO A 11 -29.62 23.85 32.70
N ILE A 12 -29.48 22.95 31.73
CA ILE A 12 -30.10 21.62 31.71
C ILE A 12 -29.70 20.90 33.00
N GLY A 13 -30.71 20.56 33.79
CA GLY A 13 -30.55 19.97 35.11
C GLY A 13 -29.64 18.78 35.14
N ARG A 14 -28.72 18.78 36.08
CA ARG A 14 -27.93 17.61 36.50
C ARG A 14 -28.90 16.47 36.90
N ARG A 15 -29.11 15.51 35.97
CA ARG A 15 -29.52 14.12 36.23
C ARG A 15 -29.41 13.33 34.93
N SER A 16 -28.19 13.01 34.46
CA SER A 16 -27.95 11.74 33.88
C SER A 16 -26.71 11.19 34.59
N ARG A 17 -26.88 10.14 35.37
CA ARG A 17 -25.80 9.31 35.82
C ARG A 17 -25.08 8.86 34.54
N SER A 18 -23.82 9.24 34.41
CA SER A 18 -22.93 8.62 33.42
C SER A 18 -22.93 7.11 33.72
N HIS A 19 -23.73 6.35 32.98
CA HIS A 19 -23.61 4.90 32.98
C HIS A 19 -22.19 4.60 32.49
N THR A 20 -21.35 4.19 33.41
CA THR A 20 -20.01 3.68 33.09
C THR A 20 -20.19 2.44 32.24
N PHE A 21 -19.25 2.18 31.32
CA PHE A 21 -19.19 0.99 30.47
C PHE A 21 -19.54 -0.34 31.19
N LYS A 22 -19.32 -0.39 32.51
CA LYS A 22 -19.63 -1.55 33.39
C LYS A 22 -21.11 -1.68 33.81
N ASP A 23 -21.88 -0.62 33.76
CA ASP A 23 -23.27 -0.67 34.28
C ASP A 23 -24.28 -1.23 33.26
N ARG A 24 -23.95 -1.15 31.95
CA ARG A 24 -24.77 -1.75 30.86
C ARG A 24 -24.67 -3.29 30.77
N ALA A 25 -23.65 -3.90 31.34
CA ALA A 25 -23.48 -5.36 31.32
C ALA A 25 -24.49 -6.13 32.21
N LYS A 26 -25.40 -5.44 32.89
CA LYS A 26 -26.35 -6.04 33.84
C LYS A 26 -27.79 -6.20 33.33
N ASP A 27 -28.17 -5.53 32.23
CA ASP A 27 -29.48 -5.72 31.61
C ASP A 27 -29.43 -6.84 30.60
N GLN A 28 -29.68 -8.05 31.08
CA GLN A 28 -29.59 -9.29 30.27
C GLN A 28 -30.77 -9.55 29.33
N ASP A 29 -31.85 -8.75 29.40
CA ASP A 29 -33.12 -9.14 28.75
C ASP A 29 -33.40 -8.49 27.39
N HIS A 30 -32.70 -7.42 26.97
CA HIS A 30 -32.86 -6.84 25.64
C HIS A 30 -31.54 -6.29 25.11
N PRO A 31 -30.93 -6.99 24.17
CA PRO A 31 -29.74 -6.48 23.50
C PRO A 31 -30.08 -5.26 22.61
N GLY A 32 -29.70 -4.04 23.05
CA GLY A 32 -29.56 -2.83 22.23
C GLY A 32 -30.79 -2.17 21.65
N LEU A 33 -31.90 -2.41 22.21
CA LEU A 33 -33.16 -1.89 21.71
C LEU A 33 -33.65 -0.61 22.41
N GLY A 34 -32.78 0.29 22.79
CA GLY A 34 -33.19 1.47 23.56
C GLY A 34 -34.05 1.12 24.77
N GLU A 35 -34.11 1.94 25.81
CA GLU A 35 -34.78 1.65 27.09
C GLU A 35 -36.26 1.24 27.02
N ASN A 36 -36.89 1.07 25.87
CA ASN A 36 -38.28 0.68 25.72
C ASN A 36 -38.63 -0.10 24.44
N GLY A 37 -37.67 -0.73 23.77
CA GLY A 37 -37.93 -1.52 22.57
C GLY A 37 -38.54 -0.73 21.39
N LYS A 38 -38.28 0.58 21.31
CA LYS A 38 -38.90 1.47 20.34
C LYS A 38 -38.31 1.39 18.93
N PHE A 39 -37.20 0.66 18.75
CA PHE A 39 -36.47 0.64 17.48
C PHE A 39 -36.71 -0.61 16.65
N HIS A 40 -37.37 -1.62 17.20
CA HIS A 40 -37.73 -2.82 16.45
C HIS A 40 -39.25 -2.98 16.43
N SER A 41 -39.81 -2.98 15.25
CA SER A 41 -41.22 -3.35 15.04
C SER A 41 -41.27 -4.85 14.84
N LYS A 42 -41.94 -5.59 15.74
CA LYS A 42 -42.16 -7.04 15.61
C LYS A 42 -42.86 -7.42 14.31
N ALA A 43 -43.47 -6.47 13.63
CA ALA A 43 -44.18 -6.68 12.35
C ALA A 43 -43.22 -6.90 11.16
N ASP A 44 -41.95 -6.46 11.29
CA ASP A 44 -40.96 -6.52 10.21
C ASP A 44 -39.92 -7.65 10.43
N GLU A 45 -40.13 -8.50 11.45
CA GLU A 45 -39.28 -9.65 11.72
C GLU A 45 -39.60 -10.81 10.76
N HIS A 46 -38.60 -11.22 9.98
CA HIS A 46 -38.63 -12.41 9.12
C HIS A 46 -37.56 -13.41 9.57
N PRO A 47 -37.76 -14.13 10.69
CA PRO A 47 -36.73 -14.97 11.28
C PRO A 47 -36.27 -16.05 10.31
N LEU A 48 -34.93 -16.17 10.17
CA LEU A 48 -34.34 -17.23 9.38
C LEU A 48 -34.51 -18.60 10.05
N PRO A 49 -34.64 -19.70 9.27
CA PRO A 49 -34.72 -21.05 9.80
C PRO A 49 -33.53 -21.38 10.72
N ASP A 50 -33.81 -22.12 11.79
CA ASP A 50 -32.76 -22.59 12.71
C ASP A 50 -31.74 -23.46 11.96
N GLY A 51 -30.44 -23.16 12.21
CA GLY A 51 -29.33 -23.83 11.54
C GLY A 51 -28.79 -23.13 10.29
N THR A 52 -29.41 -22.04 9.85
CA THR A 52 -28.89 -21.22 8.74
C THR A 52 -27.53 -20.64 9.13
N VAL A 53 -26.54 -20.70 8.21
CA VAL A 53 -25.25 -20.05 8.40
C VAL A 53 -25.42 -18.55 8.23
N LEU A 54 -25.13 -17.78 9.29
CA LEU A 54 -25.19 -16.33 9.28
C LEU A 54 -23.87 -15.76 8.74
N THR A 55 -23.95 -15.02 7.64
CA THR A 55 -22.80 -14.39 7.00
C THR A 55 -22.75 -12.90 7.30
N TYR A 56 -21.58 -12.42 7.73
CA TYR A 56 -21.38 -11.02 8.11
C TYR A 56 -20.32 -10.35 7.22
N ALA A 57 -20.61 -9.15 6.76
CA ALA A 57 -19.63 -8.25 6.19
C ALA A 57 -19.13 -7.30 7.28
N LEU A 58 -17.81 -7.31 7.54
CA LEU A 58 -17.18 -6.36 8.43
C LEU A 58 -16.71 -5.15 7.60
N VAL A 59 -17.39 -4.01 7.73
CA VAL A 59 -17.20 -2.82 6.91
C VAL A 59 -16.78 -1.64 7.79
N GLY A 60 -15.94 -0.76 7.29
CA GLY A 60 -15.56 0.47 7.98
C GLY A 60 -14.40 1.18 7.30
N ASN A 61 -14.14 2.40 7.73
CA ASN A 61 -13.07 3.23 7.19
C ASN A 61 -11.68 2.63 7.43
N GLN A 62 -10.68 3.14 6.74
CA GLN A 62 -9.30 2.80 7.05
C GLN A 62 -8.97 3.30 8.47
N ASN A 63 -8.21 2.51 9.23
CA ASN A 63 -7.79 2.79 10.61
C ASN A 63 -8.88 2.84 11.70
N CYS A 64 -10.13 2.50 11.42
CA CYS A 64 -11.21 2.41 12.41
C CYS A 64 -11.09 1.23 13.39
N GLY A 65 -10.06 0.37 13.25
CA GLY A 65 -9.85 -0.80 14.11
C GLY A 65 -10.48 -2.10 13.62
N LYS A 66 -10.84 -2.19 12.34
CA LYS A 66 -11.51 -3.32 11.70
C LYS A 66 -10.78 -4.65 11.87
N THR A 67 -9.50 -4.71 11.48
CA THR A 67 -8.68 -5.93 11.63
C THR A 67 -8.48 -6.33 13.09
N THR A 68 -8.42 -5.37 14.02
CA THR A 68 -8.36 -5.66 15.45
C THR A 68 -9.64 -6.33 15.92
N LEU A 69 -10.81 -5.80 15.54
CA LEU A 69 -12.10 -6.40 15.87
C LEU A 69 -12.25 -7.78 15.21
N PHE A 70 -11.89 -7.94 13.94
CA PHE A 70 -11.91 -9.22 13.25
C PHE A 70 -11.11 -10.30 13.98
N ASN A 71 -9.92 -9.97 14.45
CA ASN A 71 -9.08 -10.88 15.24
C ASN A 71 -9.71 -11.22 16.59
N GLN A 72 -10.42 -10.30 17.23
CA GLN A 72 -11.17 -10.58 18.48
C GLN A 72 -12.36 -11.52 18.24
N LEU A 73 -13.09 -11.29 17.13
CA LEU A 73 -14.24 -12.09 16.75
C LEU A 73 -13.85 -13.54 16.40
N THR A 74 -12.82 -13.72 15.56
CA THR A 74 -12.48 -15.02 14.96
C THR A 74 -11.35 -15.78 15.68
N GLY A 75 -10.45 -15.07 16.32
CA GLY A 75 -9.26 -15.66 16.92
C GLY A 75 -8.26 -16.22 15.92
N ALA A 76 -7.63 -17.36 16.25
CA ALA A 76 -6.59 -17.98 15.41
C ALA A 76 -7.13 -18.79 14.20
N LYS A 77 -8.44 -19.02 14.12
CA LYS A 77 -9.07 -19.80 13.03
C LYS A 77 -9.56 -18.88 11.93
N GLN A 78 -8.66 -18.47 11.04
CA GLN A 78 -8.95 -17.60 9.91
C GLN A 78 -8.61 -18.30 8.60
N HIS A 79 -9.43 -18.11 7.57
CA HIS A 79 -9.12 -18.47 6.20
C HIS A 79 -8.63 -17.22 5.47
N VAL A 80 -7.44 -17.32 4.86
CA VAL A 80 -6.84 -16.24 4.09
C VAL A 80 -6.80 -16.66 2.62
N GLY A 81 -7.36 -15.84 1.75
CA GLY A 81 -7.38 -16.03 0.31
C GLY A 81 -7.46 -14.68 -0.38
N ASN A 82 -7.70 -14.66 -1.68
CA ASN A 82 -7.96 -13.41 -2.40
C ASN A 82 -9.44 -13.35 -2.82
N PHE A 83 -9.98 -12.13 -2.94
CA PHE A 83 -11.28 -11.95 -3.58
C PHE A 83 -11.21 -12.36 -5.05
N PRO A 84 -12.28 -12.96 -5.62
CA PRO A 84 -12.30 -13.41 -7.00
C PRO A 84 -11.93 -12.29 -7.99
N GLY A 85 -10.98 -12.56 -8.88
CA GLY A 85 -10.60 -11.65 -9.97
C GLY A 85 -9.71 -10.47 -9.60
N VAL A 86 -9.32 -10.32 -8.34
CA VAL A 86 -8.48 -9.21 -7.85
C VAL A 86 -7.40 -9.68 -6.88
N THR A 87 -6.35 -8.88 -6.70
CA THR A 87 -5.23 -9.16 -5.78
C THR A 87 -5.47 -8.62 -4.36
N VAL A 88 -6.72 -8.51 -3.95
CA VAL A 88 -7.11 -8.04 -2.62
C VAL A 88 -7.31 -9.24 -1.70
N ASP A 89 -6.68 -9.23 -0.53
CA ASP A 89 -6.76 -10.31 0.45
C ASP A 89 -8.16 -10.42 1.03
N ARG A 90 -8.71 -11.64 1.02
CA ARG A 90 -9.96 -12.00 1.70
C ARG A 90 -9.62 -12.74 2.99
N LYS A 91 -10.13 -12.27 4.10
CA LYS A 91 -10.04 -12.95 5.39
C LYS A 91 -11.44 -13.27 5.88
N SER A 92 -11.72 -14.54 6.15
CA SER A 92 -13.00 -14.95 6.72
C SER A 92 -12.78 -15.95 7.86
N GLY A 93 -13.77 -16.04 8.74
CA GLY A 93 -13.73 -16.99 9.87
C GLY A 93 -15.03 -17.01 10.66
N ALA A 94 -15.24 -18.08 11.42
CA ALA A 94 -16.38 -18.20 12.32
C ALA A 94 -16.19 -17.32 13.56
N ILE A 95 -17.28 -16.76 14.08
CA ILE A 95 -17.29 -16.01 15.34
C ILE A 95 -17.14 -17.00 16.51
N ARG A 96 -16.30 -16.68 17.45
CA ARG A 96 -16.08 -17.51 18.67
C ARG A 96 -17.37 -17.72 19.42
N GLY A 97 -17.66 -18.97 19.75
CA GLY A 97 -18.91 -19.35 20.45
C GLY A 97 -20.15 -19.49 19.54
N TYR A 98 -20.05 -19.12 18.25
CA TYR A 98 -21.12 -19.20 17.27
C TYR A 98 -20.65 -19.94 16.00
N PRO A 99 -20.64 -21.29 16.00
CA PRO A 99 -20.05 -22.06 14.91
C PRO A 99 -20.78 -21.91 13.55
N ASN A 100 -22.07 -21.56 13.58
CA ASN A 100 -22.87 -21.35 12.35
C ASN A 100 -22.80 -19.89 11.88
N THR A 101 -21.64 -19.25 12.03
CA THR A 101 -21.44 -17.88 11.57
C THR A 101 -20.17 -17.79 10.73
N GLU A 102 -20.16 -16.90 9.75
CA GLU A 102 -18.97 -16.54 8.98
C GLU A 102 -18.87 -15.02 8.89
N VAL A 103 -17.78 -14.44 9.38
CA VAL A 103 -17.48 -13.02 9.22
C VAL A 103 -16.36 -12.84 8.22
N THR A 104 -16.56 -11.95 7.25
CA THR A 104 -15.55 -11.59 6.23
C THR A 104 -15.06 -10.17 6.48
N ASP A 105 -13.73 -10.00 6.63
CA ASP A 105 -13.08 -8.70 6.77
C ASP A 105 -12.96 -8.07 5.38
N LEU A 106 -13.69 -6.98 5.13
CA LEU A 106 -13.63 -6.24 3.88
C LEU A 106 -12.53 -5.17 3.94
N PRO A 107 -11.94 -4.77 2.81
CA PRO A 107 -11.01 -3.65 2.75
C PRO A 107 -11.56 -2.39 3.40
N GLY A 108 -10.69 -1.56 3.96
CA GLY A 108 -11.08 -0.25 4.52
C GLY A 108 -11.41 0.74 3.41
N ILE A 109 -12.65 1.23 3.42
CA ILE A 109 -13.18 2.13 2.38
C ILE A 109 -13.78 3.37 3.02
N TYR A 110 -13.84 4.45 2.24
CA TYR A 110 -14.51 5.68 2.69
C TYR A 110 -15.87 5.90 2.06
N SER A 111 -16.13 5.23 0.95
CA SER A 111 -17.35 5.35 0.16
C SER A 111 -17.62 4.04 -0.58
N MET A 112 -18.88 3.82 -0.95
CA MET A 112 -19.32 2.75 -1.85
C MET A 112 -19.21 3.14 -3.34
N SER A 113 -18.48 4.19 -3.67
CA SER A 113 -18.21 4.61 -5.05
C SER A 113 -17.02 3.85 -5.63
N PRO A 114 -17.01 3.50 -6.94
CA PRO A 114 -16.01 2.59 -7.52
C PRO A 114 -14.71 3.30 -7.92
N PHE A 115 -14.08 4.04 -7.00
CA PHE A 115 -12.84 4.76 -7.27
C PHE A 115 -11.58 3.89 -7.13
N SER A 116 -11.61 2.87 -6.26
CA SER A 116 -10.49 1.96 -6.03
C SER A 116 -10.92 0.51 -6.16
N SER A 117 -9.94 -0.40 -6.37
CA SER A 117 -10.20 -1.84 -6.37
C SER A 117 -10.78 -2.33 -5.05
N GLU A 118 -10.38 -1.74 -3.93
CA GLU A 118 -10.87 -2.04 -2.59
C GLU A 118 -12.35 -1.67 -2.41
N GLU A 119 -12.76 -0.51 -2.92
CA GLU A 119 -14.15 -0.05 -2.90
C GLU A 119 -15.04 -0.91 -3.82
N ILE A 120 -14.54 -1.27 -5.01
CA ILE A 120 -15.25 -2.18 -5.92
C ILE A 120 -15.45 -3.55 -5.28
N VAL A 121 -14.42 -4.12 -4.64
CA VAL A 121 -14.50 -5.41 -3.95
C VAL A 121 -15.51 -5.37 -2.81
N SER A 122 -15.43 -4.38 -1.93
CA SER A 122 -16.34 -4.23 -0.79
C SER A 122 -17.78 -4.04 -1.25
N ARG A 123 -18.01 -3.22 -2.27
CA ARG A 123 -19.31 -3.00 -2.88
C ARG A 123 -19.89 -4.27 -3.50
N ASN A 124 -19.09 -4.98 -4.32
CA ASN A 124 -19.54 -6.21 -4.97
C ASN A 124 -19.88 -7.29 -3.95
N PHE A 125 -19.09 -7.43 -2.88
CA PHE A 125 -19.39 -8.35 -1.81
C PHE A 125 -20.75 -8.05 -1.16
N VAL A 126 -21.01 -6.78 -0.85
CA VAL A 126 -22.28 -6.39 -0.21
C VAL A 126 -23.48 -6.54 -1.15
N LEU A 127 -23.35 -6.19 -2.44
CA LEU A 127 -24.46 -6.21 -3.42
C LEU A 127 -24.70 -7.60 -4.03
N GLN A 128 -23.64 -8.38 -4.30
CA GLN A 128 -23.73 -9.65 -5.03
C GLN A 128 -23.77 -10.85 -4.08
N ASP A 129 -22.83 -10.91 -3.11
CA ASP A 129 -22.78 -12.01 -2.14
C ASP A 129 -23.89 -11.90 -1.06
N LYS A 130 -24.50 -10.71 -0.91
CA LYS A 130 -25.65 -10.41 -0.03
C LYS A 130 -25.47 -11.02 1.37
N PRO A 131 -24.56 -10.50 2.20
CA PRO A 131 -24.34 -11.01 3.55
C PRO A 131 -25.65 -10.91 4.36
N THR A 132 -25.84 -11.84 5.30
CA THR A 132 -27.03 -11.88 6.18
C THR A 132 -27.16 -10.59 7.00
N ALA A 133 -26.03 -10.03 7.44
CA ALA A 133 -25.98 -8.72 8.11
C ALA A 133 -24.62 -8.02 7.93
N ILE A 134 -24.58 -6.73 8.20
CA ILE A 134 -23.37 -5.90 8.18
C ILE A 134 -22.98 -5.52 9.62
N ILE A 135 -21.71 -5.68 9.96
CA ILE A 135 -21.10 -5.08 11.14
C ILE A 135 -20.30 -3.87 10.66
N ASN A 136 -20.83 -2.67 10.84
CA ASN A 136 -20.17 -1.45 10.45
C ASN A 136 -19.35 -0.87 11.62
N ILE A 137 -18.04 -0.71 11.43
CA ILE A 137 -17.15 -0.17 12.45
C ILE A 137 -16.95 1.31 12.21
N VAL A 138 -17.26 2.10 13.23
CA VAL A 138 -17.17 3.56 13.24
C VAL A 138 -16.16 3.98 14.31
N ASP A 139 -15.20 4.80 13.94
CA ASP A 139 -14.25 5.41 14.88
C ASP A 139 -14.95 6.57 15.61
N ALA A 140 -15.17 6.42 16.92
CA ALA A 140 -15.80 7.41 17.77
C ALA A 140 -15.01 8.72 17.89
N THR A 141 -13.71 8.70 17.64
CA THR A 141 -12.84 9.89 17.69
C THR A 141 -12.94 10.73 16.43
N ASN A 142 -13.38 10.11 15.29
CA ASN A 142 -13.56 10.73 13.97
C ASN A 142 -14.94 10.42 13.39
N ILE A 143 -15.98 10.57 14.21
CA ILE A 143 -17.31 10.03 13.96
C ILE A 143 -17.96 10.62 12.69
N GLU A 144 -17.86 11.93 12.48
CA GLU A 144 -18.50 12.63 11.35
C GLU A 144 -18.09 12.03 10.00
N ARG A 145 -16.80 11.76 9.83
CA ARG A 145 -16.27 11.19 8.61
C ARG A 145 -16.64 9.71 8.43
N ASN A 146 -16.65 8.96 9.51
CA ASN A 146 -16.97 7.53 9.48
C ASN A 146 -18.45 7.30 9.16
N LEU A 147 -19.33 8.15 9.65
CA LEU A 147 -20.77 8.07 9.41
C LEU A 147 -21.16 8.26 7.93
N TYR A 148 -20.32 8.91 7.12
CA TYR A 148 -20.58 9.06 5.69
C TYR A 148 -20.72 7.71 4.97
N LEU A 149 -19.85 6.75 5.28
CA LEU A 149 -19.95 5.38 4.80
C LEU A 149 -21.18 4.67 5.41
N SER A 150 -21.42 4.86 6.71
CA SER A 150 -22.57 4.27 7.41
C SER A 150 -23.88 4.65 6.75
N MET A 151 -24.05 5.91 6.34
CA MET A 151 -25.26 6.33 5.64
C MET A 151 -25.47 5.62 4.31
N GLN A 152 -24.41 5.39 3.53
CA GLN A 152 -24.50 4.66 2.27
C GLN A 152 -24.84 3.17 2.49
N LEU A 153 -24.36 2.58 3.60
CA LEU A 153 -24.74 1.22 3.99
C LEU A 153 -26.20 1.12 4.43
N LEU A 154 -26.69 2.13 5.17
CA LEU A 154 -28.10 2.21 5.59
C LEU A 154 -29.04 2.33 4.38
N GLU A 155 -28.67 3.07 3.34
CA GLU A 155 -29.42 3.18 2.09
C GLU A 155 -29.59 1.82 1.36
N MET A 156 -28.74 0.82 1.68
CA MET A 156 -28.83 -0.53 1.10
C MET A 156 -29.92 -1.38 1.73
N GLY A 157 -30.43 -1.02 2.91
CA GLY A 157 -31.51 -1.75 3.59
C GLY A 157 -31.12 -3.14 4.11
N ILE A 158 -29.83 -3.48 4.16
CA ILE A 158 -29.35 -4.76 4.70
C ILE A 158 -29.32 -4.66 6.24
N PRO A 159 -29.73 -5.74 6.97
CA PRO A 159 -29.60 -5.78 8.42
C PRO A 159 -28.21 -5.36 8.90
N MET A 160 -28.13 -4.41 9.83
CA MET A 160 -26.86 -3.82 10.21
C MET A 160 -26.81 -3.47 11.69
N VAL A 161 -25.59 -3.62 12.27
CA VAL A 161 -25.23 -3.08 13.57
C VAL A 161 -24.02 -2.15 13.43
N ILE A 162 -23.97 -1.07 14.22
CA ILE A 162 -22.84 -0.17 14.26
C ILE A 162 -22.00 -0.48 15.49
N ALA A 163 -20.74 -0.84 15.29
CA ALA A 163 -19.71 -0.98 16.33
C ALA A 163 -18.98 0.36 16.49
N LEU A 164 -19.33 1.12 17.51
CA LEU A 164 -18.72 2.41 17.83
C LEU A 164 -17.41 2.18 18.59
N ASN A 165 -16.31 2.13 17.86
CA ASN A 165 -14.99 1.75 18.37
C ASN A 165 -14.19 2.95 18.90
N MET A 166 -13.11 2.67 19.63
CA MET A 166 -12.24 3.68 20.29
C MET A 166 -12.95 4.51 21.36
N MET A 167 -13.98 3.96 21.97
CA MET A 167 -14.70 4.64 23.05
C MET A 167 -13.82 4.91 24.27
N ASP A 168 -12.82 4.10 24.52
CA ASP A 168 -11.83 4.32 25.56
C ASP A 168 -10.96 5.57 25.30
N GLU A 169 -10.61 5.83 24.02
CA GLU A 169 -9.88 7.04 23.64
C GLU A 169 -10.78 8.29 23.75
N LEU A 170 -12.05 8.19 23.30
CA LEU A 170 -13.01 9.28 23.40
C LEU A 170 -13.26 9.69 24.85
N VAL A 171 -13.58 8.73 25.72
CA VAL A 171 -13.86 8.98 27.14
C VAL A 171 -12.60 9.46 27.87
N GLY A 172 -11.43 8.89 27.55
CA GLY A 172 -10.14 9.32 28.06
C GLY A 172 -9.84 10.80 27.77
N ASN A 173 -10.33 11.32 26.67
CA ASN A 173 -10.22 12.72 26.24
C ASN A 173 -11.44 13.60 26.67
N ARG A 174 -12.26 13.12 27.61
CA ARG A 174 -13.46 13.81 28.13
C ARG A 174 -14.55 14.05 27.09
N GLY A 175 -14.56 13.31 26.01
CA GLY A 175 -15.68 13.27 25.08
C GLY A 175 -16.75 12.30 25.57
N SER A 176 -17.99 12.47 25.10
CA SER A 176 -19.07 11.50 25.30
C SER A 176 -20.00 11.48 24.10
N ILE A 177 -20.68 10.35 23.89
CA ILE A 177 -21.68 10.19 22.85
C ILE A 177 -22.95 9.69 23.50
N ASP A 178 -24.07 10.35 23.19
CA ASP A 178 -25.40 9.84 23.54
C ASP A 178 -25.80 8.79 22.52
N VAL A 179 -25.47 7.55 22.85
CA VAL A 179 -25.70 6.39 21.99
C VAL A 179 -27.19 6.16 21.75
N ASN A 180 -28.05 6.37 22.75
CA ASN A 180 -29.48 6.12 22.62
C ASN A 180 -30.16 7.11 21.64
N THR A 181 -29.82 8.38 21.72
CA THR A 181 -30.31 9.36 20.77
C THR A 181 -29.76 9.12 19.37
N MET A 182 -28.51 8.67 19.25
CA MET A 182 -27.88 8.32 17.97
C MET A 182 -28.54 7.11 17.33
N GLU A 183 -28.83 6.05 18.10
CA GLU A 183 -29.63 4.88 17.64
C GLU A 183 -31.00 5.31 17.12
N ALA A 184 -31.71 6.17 17.86
CA ALA A 184 -32.99 6.68 17.44
C ALA A 184 -32.95 7.44 16.11
N MET A 185 -31.87 8.21 15.89
CA MET A 185 -31.71 9.01 14.67
C MET A 185 -31.25 8.18 13.46
N LEU A 186 -30.44 7.13 13.66
CA LEU A 186 -29.93 6.25 12.59
C LEU A 186 -30.82 5.04 12.33
N GLY A 187 -31.64 4.63 13.32
CA GLY A 187 -32.56 3.51 13.19
C GLY A 187 -31.89 2.14 13.15
N VAL A 188 -30.73 1.99 13.77
CA VAL A 188 -29.97 0.73 13.90
C VAL A 188 -29.31 0.64 15.26
N PRO A 189 -29.05 -0.56 15.82
CA PRO A 189 -28.34 -0.73 17.06
C PRO A 189 -26.90 -0.22 16.97
N ILE A 190 -26.47 0.54 18.00
CA ILE A 190 -25.12 1.09 18.10
C ILE A 190 -24.46 0.61 19.39
N ILE A 191 -23.42 -0.16 19.27
CA ILE A 191 -22.75 -0.76 20.40
C ILE A 191 -21.38 -0.10 20.63
N PRO A 192 -21.20 0.59 21.76
CA PRO A 192 -19.90 1.16 22.10
C PRO A 192 -18.90 0.06 22.46
N ILE A 193 -17.75 0.06 21.80
CA ILE A 193 -16.69 -0.93 22.00
C ILE A 193 -15.30 -0.31 22.12
N SER A 194 -14.38 -1.07 22.68
CA SER A 194 -12.94 -0.92 22.52
C SER A 194 -12.35 -2.22 22.01
N ALA A 195 -12.16 -2.35 20.69
CA ALA A 195 -11.60 -3.55 20.09
C ALA A 195 -10.19 -3.86 20.60
N ALA A 196 -9.38 -2.83 20.90
CA ALA A 196 -8.02 -3.00 21.43
C ALA A 196 -8.01 -3.62 22.84
N LYS A 197 -9.02 -3.30 23.69
CA LYS A 197 -9.17 -3.82 25.05
C LYS A 197 -10.12 -5.00 25.15
N ASN A 198 -10.76 -5.38 24.07
CA ASN A 198 -11.80 -6.41 24.03
C ASN A 198 -12.99 -6.09 24.95
N GLU A 199 -13.38 -4.80 25.03
CA GLU A 199 -14.52 -4.33 25.81
C GLU A 199 -15.73 -4.11 24.89
N GLY A 200 -16.94 -4.56 25.29
CA GLY A 200 -18.19 -4.43 24.53
C GLY A 200 -18.33 -5.39 23.33
N VAL A 201 -17.33 -6.23 23.06
CA VAL A 201 -17.34 -7.12 21.87
C VAL A 201 -18.38 -8.24 22.02
N ASP A 202 -18.58 -8.80 23.21
CA ASP A 202 -19.59 -9.85 23.46
C ASP A 202 -21.02 -9.30 23.28
N GLU A 203 -21.24 -8.04 23.68
CA GLU A 203 -22.50 -7.34 23.46
C GLU A 203 -22.74 -7.13 21.98
N LEU A 204 -21.74 -6.64 21.23
CA LEU A 204 -21.80 -6.49 19.79
C LEU A 204 -22.19 -7.80 19.08
N ILE A 205 -21.59 -8.92 19.48
CA ILE A 205 -21.88 -10.23 18.89
C ILE A 205 -23.36 -10.62 19.11
N ARG A 206 -23.88 -10.43 20.32
CA ARG A 206 -25.27 -10.75 20.64
C ARG A 206 -26.23 -9.95 19.76
N HIS A 207 -25.99 -8.65 19.60
CA HIS A 207 -26.79 -7.78 18.74
C HIS A 207 -26.69 -8.18 17.27
N ALA A 208 -25.47 -8.42 16.79
CA ALA A 208 -25.24 -8.82 15.39
C ALA A 208 -25.97 -10.14 15.09
N VAL A 209 -25.93 -11.12 16.00
CA VAL A 209 -26.62 -12.40 15.83
C VAL A 209 -28.14 -12.21 15.87
N HIS A 210 -28.67 -11.37 16.75
CA HIS A 210 -30.06 -11.07 16.83
C HIS A 210 -30.59 -10.43 15.54
N VAL A 211 -30.00 -9.32 15.11
CA VAL A 211 -30.39 -8.59 13.89
C VAL A 211 -30.29 -9.47 12.65
N ALA A 212 -29.21 -10.29 12.56
CA ALA A 212 -29.08 -11.23 11.44
C ALA A 212 -30.13 -12.35 11.44
N LYS A 213 -30.46 -12.90 12.61
CA LYS A 213 -31.48 -13.95 12.71
C LYS A 213 -32.88 -13.44 12.37
N GLN A 214 -33.23 -12.25 12.86
CA GLN A 214 -34.56 -11.67 12.66
C GLN A 214 -34.69 -10.96 11.31
N GLN A 215 -33.59 -10.79 10.56
CA GLN A 215 -33.54 -10.06 9.29
C GLN A 215 -34.12 -8.65 9.40
N GLU A 216 -33.78 -7.94 10.48
CA GLU A 216 -34.27 -6.60 10.78
C GLU A 216 -33.60 -5.54 9.88
N PRO A 217 -34.30 -4.94 8.92
CA PRO A 217 -33.74 -3.88 8.10
C PRO A 217 -33.58 -2.59 8.91
N PRO A 218 -32.64 -1.68 8.52
CA PRO A 218 -32.54 -0.37 9.12
C PRO A 218 -33.89 0.37 9.06
N LEU A 219 -34.35 0.89 10.20
CA LEU A 219 -35.62 1.62 10.28
C LEU A 219 -35.61 2.94 9.51
N LYS A 220 -34.40 3.50 9.28
CA LYS A 220 -34.23 4.74 8.56
C LYS A 220 -33.26 4.55 7.41
N GLN A 221 -33.74 4.78 6.20
CA GLN A 221 -32.98 4.71 4.96
C GLN A 221 -32.98 6.05 4.23
N ASP A 222 -33.93 6.95 4.58
CA ASP A 222 -34.07 8.28 4.01
C ASP A 222 -33.50 9.34 4.95
N PHE A 223 -32.48 10.07 4.48
CA PHE A 223 -31.78 11.09 5.20
C PHE A 223 -31.98 12.50 4.60
N CYS A 224 -32.74 12.60 3.49
CA CYS A 224 -33.05 13.89 2.88
C CYS A 224 -34.12 14.64 3.67
N ASP A 225 -33.91 15.93 3.83
CA ASP A 225 -34.88 16.83 4.47
C ASP A 225 -35.72 17.54 3.40
N LYS A 226 -37.06 17.58 3.66
CA LYS A 226 -38.01 18.23 2.74
C LYS A 226 -37.84 19.74 2.71
N ASP A 227 -37.36 20.29 3.80
CA ASP A 227 -37.21 21.74 3.99
C ASP A 227 -35.80 22.25 3.69
N ASP A 228 -34.83 21.33 3.56
CA ASP A 228 -33.44 21.69 3.31
C ASP A 228 -33.28 22.28 1.90
N HIS A 229 -32.79 23.53 1.86
CA HIS A 229 -32.57 24.27 0.61
C HIS A 229 -33.75 24.18 -0.39
N GLY A 230 -34.96 24.30 0.11
CA GLY A 230 -36.19 24.21 -0.68
C GLY A 230 -36.53 22.81 -1.19
N GLY A 231 -35.90 21.76 -0.63
CA GLY A 231 -36.20 20.37 -0.92
C GLY A 231 -35.75 19.88 -2.30
N ALA A 232 -34.81 20.56 -2.97
CA ALA A 232 -34.39 20.21 -4.32
C ALA A 232 -33.80 18.78 -4.41
N VAL A 233 -32.92 18.40 -3.47
CA VAL A 233 -32.32 17.06 -3.41
C VAL A 233 -33.39 16.01 -3.08
N HIS A 234 -34.28 16.29 -2.14
CA HIS A 234 -35.38 15.41 -1.77
C HIS A 234 -36.27 15.10 -2.98
N ARG A 235 -36.73 16.14 -3.70
CA ARG A 235 -37.56 15.93 -4.93
C ARG A 235 -36.80 15.13 -5.99
N CYS A 236 -35.52 15.43 -6.21
CA CYS A 236 -34.69 14.71 -7.19
C CYS A 236 -34.61 13.22 -6.85
N ILE A 237 -34.24 12.88 -5.62
CA ILE A 237 -34.09 11.48 -5.19
C ILE A 237 -35.42 10.72 -5.33
N HIS A 238 -36.55 11.31 -4.85
CA HIS A 238 -37.83 10.65 -4.96
C HIS A 238 -38.32 10.51 -6.41
N ALA A 239 -38.10 11.50 -7.27
CA ALA A 239 -38.42 11.40 -8.68
C ALA A 239 -37.61 10.31 -9.39
N VAL A 240 -36.32 10.21 -9.06
CA VAL A 240 -35.46 9.14 -9.62
C VAL A 240 -35.85 7.75 -9.05
N ILE A 241 -36.21 7.65 -7.79
CA ILE A 241 -36.73 6.37 -7.22
C ILE A 241 -37.92 5.87 -8.05
N HIS A 242 -38.92 6.72 -8.32
CA HIS A 242 -40.08 6.32 -9.14
C HIS A 242 -39.70 5.98 -10.58
N LEU A 243 -38.68 6.61 -11.13
CA LEU A 243 -38.21 6.34 -12.49
C LEU A 243 -37.52 4.97 -12.61
N ILE A 244 -36.81 4.52 -11.57
CA ILE A 244 -35.93 3.34 -11.65
C ILE A 244 -36.43 2.15 -10.83
N GLU A 245 -37.57 2.24 -10.15
CA GLU A 245 -38.07 1.24 -9.20
C GLU A 245 -38.17 -0.16 -9.82
N ASP A 246 -38.76 -0.27 -11.00
CA ASP A 246 -38.89 -1.53 -11.72
C ASP A 246 -37.55 -2.09 -12.21
N HIS A 247 -36.70 -1.22 -12.70
CA HIS A 247 -35.34 -1.58 -13.15
C HIS A 247 -34.43 -2.03 -12.00
N ALA A 248 -34.48 -1.35 -10.86
CA ALA A 248 -33.74 -1.71 -9.67
C ALA A 248 -34.22 -3.08 -9.10
N ALA A 249 -35.56 -3.34 -9.10
CA ALA A 249 -36.11 -4.61 -8.69
C ALA A 249 -35.66 -5.76 -9.61
N LEU A 250 -35.66 -5.56 -10.93
CA LEU A 250 -35.14 -6.54 -11.90
C LEU A 250 -33.64 -6.79 -11.75
N ALA A 251 -32.86 -5.74 -11.47
CA ALA A 251 -31.43 -5.85 -11.23
C ALA A 251 -31.07 -6.40 -9.82
N GLY A 252 -32.07 -6.56 -8.94
CA GLY A 252 -31.91 -7.01 -7.54
C GLY A 252 -31.12 -6.01 -6.69
N LEU A 253 -31.19 -4.70 -7.05
CA LEU A 253 -30.52 -3.60 -6.36
C LEU A 253 -31.46 -2.92 -5.36
N PRO A 254 -30.95 -2.48 -4.19
CA PRO A 254 -31.70 -1.62 -3.27
C PRO A 254 -32.05 -0.29 -3.97
N VAL A 255 -33.34 0.01 -4.10
CA VAL A 255 -33.85 1.13 -4.94
C VAL A 255 -33.28 2.47 -4.50
N ARG A 256 -33.22 2.73 -3.19
CA ARG A 256 -32.68 3.99 -2.64
C ARG A 256 -31.20 4.18 -2.96
N PHE A 257 -30.40 3.14 -2.74
CA PHE A 257 -28.97 3.13 -3.08
C PHE A 257 -28.78 3.30 -4.59
N ALA A 258 -29.56 2.59 -5.41
CA ALA A 258 -29.49 2.71 -6.86
C ALA A 258 -29.83 4.13 -7.33
N ALA A 259 -30.84 4.78 -6.74
CA ALA A 259 -31.25 6.14 -7.07
C ALA A 259 -30.14 7.16 -6.75
N THR A 260 -29.59 7.13 -5.53
CA THR A 260 -28.50 8.04 -5.15
C THR A 260 -27.26 7.85 -6.02
N LYS A 261 -26.92 6.60 -6.38
CA LYS A 261 -25.79 6.30 -7.27
C LYS A 261 -26.05 6.67 -8.74
N ALA A 262 -27.27 6.51 -9.21
CA ALA A 262 -27.65 6.97 -10.55
C ALA A 262 -27.57 8.50 -10.67
N ILE A 263 -28.00 9.23 -9.65
CA ILE A 263 -27.87 10.69 -9.57
C ILE A 263 -26.37 11.10 -9.57
N GLU A 264 -25.53 10.42 -8.77
CA GLU A 264 -24.07 10.66 -8.73
C GLU A 264 -23.38 10.33 -10.09
N GLY A 265 -24.07 9.64 -11.02
CA GLY A 265 -23.52 9.27 -12.33
C GLY A 265 -22.64 8.01 -12.28
N ASP A 266 -22.88 7.09 -11.36
CA ASP A 266 -22.14 5.83 -11.22
C ASP A 266 -22.39 4.91 -12.44
N ALA A 267 -21.37 4.79 -13.29
CA ALA A 267 -21.45 4.04 -14.55
C ALA A 267 -21.82 2.56 -14.34
N LEU A 268 -21.38 1.92 -13.24
CA LEU A 268 -21.67 0.52 -12.98
C LEU A 268 -23.14 0.30 -12.61
N ILE A 269 -23.74 1.22 -11.84
CA ILE A 269 -25.18 1.16 -11.52
C ILE A 269 -26.00 1.49 -12.75
N LEU A 270 -25.66 2.53 -13.51
CA LEU A 270 -26.37 2.89 -14.73
C LEU A 270 -26.38 1.73 -15.74
N GLN A 271 -25.25 1.00 -15.86
CA GLN A 271 -25.19 -0.19 -16.71
C GLN A 271 -26.07 -1.33 -16.22
N GLN A 272 -26.16 -1.54 -14.89
CA GLN A 272 -27.00 -2.59 -14.31
C GLN A 272 -28.50 -2.28 -14.41
N LEU A 273 -28.88 -1.01 -14.31
CA LEU A 273 -30.26 -0.56 -14.43
C LEU A 273 -30.82 -0.71 -15.86
N GLN A 274 -29.96 -0.74 -16.89
CA GLN A 274 -30.35 -0.91 -18.29
C GLN A 274 -31.50 0.04 -18.73
N LEU A 275 -31.42 1.32 -18.31
CA LEU A 275 -32.42 2.33 -18.64
C LEU A 275 -32.48 2.54 -20.16
N ASP A 276 -33.67 2.75 -20.70
CA ASP A 276 -33.85 3.13 -22.09
C ASP A 276 -33.37 4.59 -22.35
N ARG A 277 -33.35 5.00 -23.62
CA ARG A 277 -32.88 6.33 -23.99
C ARG A 277 -33.75 7.45 -23.40
N ASN A 278 -35.07 7.25 -23.35
CA ASN A 278 -36.00 8.25 -22.84
C ASN A 278 -35.86 8.37 -21.30
N GLU A 279 -35.69 7.24 -20.63
CA GLU A 279 -35.45 7.21 -19.18
C GLU A 279 -34.12 7.86 -18.79
N GLN A 280 -33.06 7.64 -19.59
CA GLN A 280 -31.76 8.31 -19.40
C GLN A 280 -31.88 9.83 -19.61
N GLU A 281 -32.61 10.28 -20.64
CA GLU A 281 -32.85 11.71 -20.88
C GLU A 281 -33.69 12.32 -19.74
N MET A 282 -34.68 11.59 -19.20
CA MET A 282 -35.49 12.00 -18.06
C MET A 282 -34.66 12.10 -16.78
N LEU A 283 -33.82 11.11 -16.50
CA LEU A 283 -32.88 11.11 -15.36
C LEU A 283 -31.96 12.35 -15.42
N GLU A 284 -31.37 12.59 -16.59
CA GLU A 284 -30.51 13.77 -16.78
C GLU A 284 -31.27 15.09 -16.63
N HIS A 285 -32.52 15.15 -17.03
CA HIS A 285 -33.36 16.35 -16.86
C HIS A 285 -33.62 16.63 -15.36
N ILE A 286 -34.02 15.60 -14.61
CA ILE A 286 -34.29 15.69 -13.17
C ILE A 286 -33.01 16.13 -12.43
N VAL A 287 -31.87 15.54 -12.78
CA VAL A 287 -30.59 15.86 -12.13
C VAL A 287 -30.15 17.29 -12.45
N ARG A 288 -30.25 17.74 -13.71
CA ARG A 288 -29.91 19.11 -14.10
C ARG A 288 -30.78 20.16 -13.41
N GLN A 289 -32.06 19.85 -13.21
CA GLN A 289 -32.95 20.73 -12.45
C GLN A 289 -32.43 20.89 -11.02
N MET A 290 -32.08 19.80 -10.35
CA MET A 290 -31.51 19.83 -9.00
C MET A 290 -30.19 20.63 -8.96
N GLU A 291 -29.28 20.38 -9.92
CA GLU A 291 -28.00 21.10 -10.01
C GLU A 291 -28.23 22.63 -10.16
N THR A 292 -29.20 23.00 -10.97
CA THR A 292 -29.56 24.42 -11.18
C THR A 292 -30.16 25.06 -9.92
N GLU A 293 -31.06 24.36 -9.23
CA GLU A 293 -31.69 24.84 -8.00
C GLU A 293 -30.70 24.94 -6.83
N ARG A 294 -29.75 23.98 -6.74
CA ARG A 294 -28.74 23.93 -5.66
C ARG A 294 -27.51 24.77 -5.95
N GLY A 295 -27.17 25.02 -7.20
CA GLY A 295 -25.89 25.65 -7.59
C GLY A 295 -24.67 24.78 -7.31
N LEU A 296 -24.85 23.47 -7.13
CA LEU A 296 -23.82 22.46 -6.88
C LEU A 296 -23.90 21.38 -7.96
N ASP A 297 -22.79 20.73 -8.28
CA ASP A 297 -22.82 19.54 -9.11
C ASP A 297 -23.52 18.37 -8.38
N ARG A 298 -23.98 17.37 -9.12
CA ARG A 298 -24.77 16.24 -8.63
C ARG A 298 -24.10 15.49 -7.48
N SER A 299 -22.80 15.25 -7.58
CA SER A 299 -22.06 14.51 -6.54
C SER A 299 -21.89 15.37 -5.27
N ALA A 300 -21.62 16.67 -5.43
CA ALA A 300 -21.51 17.59 -4.31
C ALA A 300 -22.86 17.77 -3.62
N ALA A 301 -23.99 17.86 -4.36
CA ALA A 301 -25.32 18.03 -3.78
C ALA A 301 -25.75 16.80 -2.92
N ILE A 302 -25.47 15.58 -3.38
CA ILE A 302 -25.74 14.37 -2.60
C ILE A 302 -24.80 14.24 -1.39
N ALA A 303 -23.53 14.60 -1.55
CA ALA A 303 -22.59 14.61 -0.43
C ALA A 303 -22.97 15.63 0.64
N ASP A 304 -23.35 16.84 0.24
CA ASP A 304 -23.79 17.93 1.11
C ASP A 304 -25.01 17.53 1.95
N MET A 305 -26.05 16.93 1.31
CA MET A 305 -27.21 16.37 2.01
C MET A 305 -26.82 15.38 3.12
N ARG A 306 -25.87 14.47 2.83
CA ARG A 306 -25.40 13.49 3.83
C ARG A 306 -24.64 14.17 4.96
N PHE A 307 -23.75 15.14 4.63
CA PHE A 307 -23.01 15.87 5.65
C PHE A 307 -23.88 16.75 6.53
N ASP A 308 -24.90 17.40 5.97
CA ASP A 308 -25.87 18.19 6.75
C ASP A 308 -26.63 17.33 7.78
N PHE A 309 -26.99 16.10 7.38
CA PHE A 309 -27.61 15.15 8.32
C PHE A 309 -26.60 14.72 9.40
N ILE A 310 -25.35 14.38 9.03
CA ILE A 310 -24.30 13.97 9.96
C ILE A 310 -23.98 15.09 10.94
N GLU A 311 -23.90 16.35 10.48
CA GLU A 311 -23.64 17.49 11.32
C GLU A 311 -24.74 17.70 12.35
N ARG A 312 -26.02 17.63 11.93
CA ARG A 312 -27.17 17.68 12.83
C ARG A 312 -27.16 16.54 13.85
N LEU A 313 -26.86 15.33 13.43
CA LEU A 313 -26.73 14.15 14.29
C LEU A 313 -25.64 14.36 15.34
N CYS A 314 -24.46 14.73 14.92
CA CYS A 314 -23.31 14.92 15.80
C CYS A 314 -23.52 16.12 16.75
N ALA A 315 -24.16 17.20 16.30
CA ALA A 315 -24.47 18.35 17.15
C ALA A 315 -25.43 17.98 18.32
N GLN A 316 -26.30 16.99 18.12
CA GLN A 316 -27.26 16.54 19.15
C GLN A 316 -26.71 15.44 20.04
N THR A 317 -25.79 14.60 19.53
CA THR A 317 -25.39 13.36 20.21
C THR A 317 -23.95 13.34 20.69
N VAL A 318 -23.08 14.21 20.16
CA VAL A 318 -21.63 14.14 20.43
C VAL A 318 -21.18 15.36 21.24
N ILE A 319 -20.69 15.11 22.44
CA ILE A 319 -19.91 16.10 23.19
C ILE A 319 -18.46 15.96 22.74
N ARG A 320 -17.98 16.92 21.98
CA ARG A 320 -16.62 16.86 21.40
C ARG A 320 -15.59 16.74 22.52
N PRO A 321 -14.63 15.80 22.39
CA PRO A 321 -13.54 15.70 23.34
C PRO A 321 -12.71 16.99 23.33
N GLN A 322 -12.15 17.35 24.49
CA GLN A 322 -11.10 18.37 24.51
C GLN A 322 -9.97 17.86 23.61
N GLU A 323 -9.34 18.76 22.82
CA GLU A 323 -8.22 18.37 21.94
C GLU A 323 -7.22 17.54 22.72
N SER A 324 -7.01 16.32 22.27
CA SER A 324 -6.10 15.40 22.95
C SER A 324 -4.69 15.98 22.96
N LYS A 325 -3.97 15.84 24.07
CA LYS A 325 -2.57 16.27 24.15
C LYS A 325 -1.72 15.67 23.03
N GLU A 326 -2.09 14.47 22.55
CA GLU A 326 -1.46 13.78 21.43
C GLU A 326 -1.72 14.49 20.10
N ARG A 327 -2.94 14.94 19.86
CA ARG A 327 -3.29 15.71 18.66
C ARG A 327 -2.55 17.05 18.63
N ILE A 328 -2.55 17.80 19.74
CA ILE A 328 -1.80 19.07 19.85
C ILE A 328 -0.29 18.84 19.62
N ARG A 329 0.26 17.72 20.15
CA ARG A 329 1.65 17.37 19.93
C ARG A 329 1.90 17.02 18.47
N SER A 330 1.02 16.24 17.86
CA SER A 330 1.10 15.87 16.44
C SER A 330 1.05 17.08 15.53
N GLU A 331 0.12 18.02 15.78
CA GLU A 331 0.02 19.28 15.02
C GLU A 331 1.28 20.16 15.14
N LYS A 332 1.89 20.20 16.33
CA LYS A 332 3.17 20.93 16.53
C LYS A 332 4.31 20.31 15.73
N ILE A 333 4.38 18.97 15.69
CA ILE A 333 5.37 18.24 14.91
C ILE A 333 5.09 18.42 13.40
N ASP A 334 3.83 18.32 13.00
CA ASP A 334 3.41 18.47 11.61
C ASP A 334 3.69 19.87 11.06
N ARG A 335 3.62 20.93 11.88
CA ARG A 335 4.00 22.29 11.47
C ARG A 335 5.43 22.36 10.93
N ILE A 336 6.32 21.50 11.44
CA ILE A 336 7.72 21.40 10.98
C ILE A 336 7.84 20.40 9.83
N LEU A 337 7.30 19.19 10.01
CA LEU A 337 7.51 18.06 9.07
C LEU A 337 6.69 18.19 7.77
N THR A 338 5.57 18.94 7.77
CA THR A 338 4.73 19.18 6.59
C THR A 338 4.73 20.64 6.14
N GLY A 339 5.51 21.49 6.79
CA GLY A 339 5.59 22.91 6.48
C GLY A 339 6.09 23.16 5.04
N ARG A 340 5.58 24.21 4.40
CA ARG A 340 5.84 24.55 2.97
C ARG A 340 7.33 24.58 2.60
N TYR A 341 8.20 25.03 3.47
CA TYR A 341 9.64 25.17 3.24
C TYR A 341 10.48 24.15 4.02
N THR A 342 9.97 23.59 5.10
CA THR A 342 10.70 22.70 6.00
C THR A 342 10.49 21.23 5.67
N ALA A 343 9.40 20.87 5.02
CA ALA A 343 9.05 19.47 4.75
C ALA A 343 10.13 18.72 3.94
N ILE A 344 10.56 19.28 2.81
CA ILE A 344 11.56 18.63 1.93
C ILE A 344 12.93 18.55 2.60
N PRO A 345 13.50 19.62 3.21
CA PRO A 345 14.76 19.54 3.94
C PRO A 345 14.74 18.54 5.11
N CYS A 346 13.67 18.54 5.91
CA CYS A 346 13.49 17.57 7.01
C CYS A 346 13.43 16.14 6.48
N PHE A 347 12.68 15.92 5.40
CA PHE A 347 12.59 14.63 4.75
C PHE A 347 13.95 14.12 4.27
N ILE A 348 14.70 14.95 3.56
CA ILE A 348 16.06 14.61 3.09
C ILE A 348 16.96 14.31 4.29
N GLY A 349 16.93 15.13 5.35
CA GLY A 349 17.73 14.92 6.55
C GLY A 349 17.45 13.59 7.25
N ILE A 350 16.18 13.24 7.40
CA ILE A 350 15.76 11.95 7.99
C ILE A 350 16.20 10.79 7.10
N MET A 351 16.02 10.88 5.78
CA MET A 351 16.44 9.82 4.86
C MET A 351 17.96 9.62 4.84
N VAL A 352 18.73 10.71 4.84
CA VAL A 352 20.19 10.64 4.95
C VAL A 352 20.61 9.96 6.26
N LEU A 353 19.96 10.31 7.38
CA LEU A 353 20.22 9.68 8.66
C LEU A 353 19.90 8.17 8.63
N VAL A 354 18.73 7.80 8.12
CA VAL A 354 18.31 6.39 8.00
C VAL A 354 19.29 5.61 7.14
N PHE A 355 19.68 6.14 5.98
CA PHE A 355 20.64 5.46 5.11
C PHE A 355 22.03 5.39 5.74
N TYR A 356 22.50 6.44 6.39
CA TYR A 356 23.79 6.43 7.09
C TYR A 356 23.82 5.35 8.18
N LEU A 357 22.81 5.28 9.02
CA LEU A 357 22.70 4.26 10.07
C LEU A 357 22.59 2.84 9.48
N THR A 358 21.84 2.68 8.41
CA THR A 358 21.64 1.37 7.75
C THR A 358 22.92 0.86 7.11
N PHE A 359 23.63 1.69 6.33
CA PHE A 359 24.74 1.22 5.51
C PHE A 359 26.11 1.34 6.19
N ASN A 360 26.33 2.35 7.02
CA ASN A 360 27.64 2.58 7.61
C ASN A 360 27.76 2.10 9.06
N VAL A 361 26.68 2.20 9.84
CA VAL A 361 26.78 1.93 11.29
C VAL A 361 26.27 0.52 11.61
N ILE A 362 24.95 0.32 11.56
CA ILE A 362 24.32 -0.91 12.05
C ILE A 362 24.41 -2.02 11.00
N GLY A 363 23.83 -1.80 9.83
CA GLY A 363 23.78 -2.82 8.78
C GLY A 363 25.17 -3.16 8.23
N GLY A 364 26.01 -2.15 7.96
CA GLY A 364 27.39 -2.36 7.50
C GLY A 364 28.28 -3.04 8.54
N GLY A 365 28.10 -2.73 9.83
CA GLY A 365 28.81 -3.43 10.92
C GLY A 365 28.44 -4.90 11.03
N LEU A 366 27.12 -5.19 10.98
CA LEU A 366 26.61 -6.56 11.00
C LEU A 366 26.96 -7.35 9.73
N GLN A 367 27.00 -6.67 8.57
CA GLN A 367 27.43 -7.26 7.31
C GLN A 367 28.88 -7.77 7.41
N LYS A 368 29.82 -6.94 7.86
CA LYS A 368 31.22 -7.33 8.03
C LYS A 368 31.39 -8.53 8.97
N LEU A 369 30.58 -8.58 10.04
CA LEU A 369 30.59 -9.72 10.96
C LEU A 369 30.11 -11.01 10.26
N LEU A 370 29.09 -10.92 9.45
CA LEU A 370 28.55 -12.07 8.72
C LEU A 370 29.51 -12.51 7.61
N GLU A 371 30.15 -11.59 6.89
CA GLU A 371 31.19 -11.85 5.90
C GLU A 371 32.36 -12.61 6.52
N LEU A 372 32.89 -12.17 7.67
CA LEU A 372 33.91 -12.91 8.42
C LEU A 372 33.47 -14.34 8.77
N GLY A 373 32.21 -14.54 9.10
CA GLY A 373 31.64 -15.86 9.37
C GLY A 373 31.60 -16.75 8.12
N ILE A 374 31.15 -16.19 6.99
CA ILE A 374 31.06 -16.90 5.71
C ILE A 374 32.47 -17.23 5.20
N ASP A 375 33.44 -16.31 5.26
CA ASP A 375 34.81 -16.51 4.83
C ASP A 375 35.51 -17.59 5.64
N ARG A 376 35.32 -17.62 6.97
CA ARG A 376 35.85 -18.69 7.82
C ARG A 376 35.25 -20.05 7.49
N LEU A 377 33.93 -20.10 7.26
CA LEU A 377 33.25 -21.32 6.89
C LEU A 377 33.70 -21.81 5.50
N SER A 378 33.86 -20.90 4.55
CA SER A 378 34.43 -21.19 3.24
C SER A 378 35.85 -21.76 3.33
N ALA A 379 36.75 -21.12 4.09
CA ALA A 379 38.12 -21.58 4.30
C ALA A 379 38.19 -22.95 4.99
N LEU A 380 37.34 -23.21 5.97
CA LEU A 380 37.24 -24.52 6.61
C LEU A 380 36.77 -25.60 5.62
N THR A 381 35.78 -25.27 4.79
CA THR A 381 35.28 -26.16 3.75
C THR A 381 36.31 -26.43 2.68
N ASP A 382 37.03 -25.40 2.23
CA ASP A 382 38.14 -25.50 1.27
C ASP A 382 39.23 -26.45 1.79
N THR A 383 39.66 -26.26 3.04
CA THR A 383 40.65 -27.14 3.67
C THR A 383 40.14 -28.59 3.77
N ALA A 384 38.88 -28.81 4.13
CA ALA A 384 38.31 -30.14 4.22
C ALA A 384 38.21 -30.83 2.86
N LEU A 385 37.75 -30.11 1.82
CA LEU A 385 37.64 -30.64 0.45
C LEU A 385 39.02 -30.98 -0.12
N THR A 386 40.03 -30.17 0.15
CA THR A 386 41.44 -30.40 -0.25
C THR A 386 41.99 -31.64 0.46
N GLN A 387 41.76 -31.83 1.78
CA GLN A 387 42.21 -33.01 2.50
C GLN A 387 41.52 -34.31 2.03
N LEU A 388 40.26 -34.21 1.65
CA LEU A 388 39.48 -35.34 1.13
C LEU A 388 39.80 -35.66 -0.35
N HIS A 389 40.73 -34.91 -0.98
CA HIS A 389 41.11 -35.06 -2.40
C HIS A 389 39.88 -35.10 -3.33
N VAL A 390 38.90 -34.23 -3.08
CA VAL A 390 37.66 -34.13 -3.86
C VAL A 390 38.01 -33.70 -5.31
N ASN A 391 37.21 -34.15 -6.30
CA ASN A 391 37.38 -33.79 -7.70
C ASN A 391 37.42 -32.22 -7.83
N PRO A 392 38.40 -31.68 -8.59
CA PRO A 392 38.57 -30.23 -8.77
C PRO A 392 37.33 -29.49 -9.23
N VAL A 393 36.50 -30.14 -10.06
CA VAL A 393 35.23 -29.56 -10.52
C VAL A 393 34.23 -29.35 -9.35
N ILE A 394 34.09 -30.35 -8.48
CA ILE A 394 33.21 -30.30 -7.31
C ILE A 394 33.77 -29.28 -6.32
N HIS A 395 35.08 -29.24 -6.15
CA HIS A 395 35.75 -28.27 -5.26
C HIS A 395 35.45 -26.84 -5.72
N SER A 396 35.65 -26.49 -7.00
CA SER A 396 35.35 -25.18 -7.57
C SER A 396 33.85 -24.85 -7.52
N LEU A 397 32.97 -25.83 -7.79
CA LEU A 397 31.52 -25.63 -7.66
C LEU A 397 31.13 -25.21 -6.24
N VAL A 398 31.70 -25.87 -5.23
CA VAL A 398 31.36 -25.58 -3.82
C VAL A 398 31.95 -24.24 -3.41
N ILE A 399 33.22 -23.97 -3.65
CA ILE A 399 33.90 -22.74 -3.19
C ILE A 399 33.53 -21.55 -4.05
N ASP A 400 33.74 -21.63 -5.38
CA ASP A 400 33.55 -20.49 -6.29
C ASP A 400 32.06 -20.32 -6.68
N GLY A 401 31.34 -21.43 -6.89
CA GLY A 401 29.93 -21.39 -7.28
C GLY A 401 28.99 -21.08 -6.10
N ILE A 402 29.13 -21.82 -4.99
CA ILE A 402 28.16 -21.73 -3.87
C ILE A 402 28.61 -20.70 -2.83
N PHE A 403 29.81 -20.88 -2.23
CA PHE A 403 30.26 -19.97 -1.15
C PHE A 403 30.45 -18.56 -1.63
N THR A 404 31.15 -18.35 -2.74
CA THR A 404 31.35 -17.01 -3.29
C THR A 404 30.05 -16.41 -3.81
N GLY A 405 29.25 -17.18 -4.57
CA GLY A 405 28.01 -16.69 -5.19
C GLY A 405 26.88 -16.45 -4.19
N VAL A 406 26.57 -17.45 -3.36
CA VAL A 406 25.46 -17.33 -2.36
C VAL A 406 25.91 -16.53 -1.16
N GLY A 407 27.17 -16.67 -0.74
CA GLY A 407 27.75 -15.98 0.39
C GLY A 407 27.71 -14.45 0.21
N SER A 408 28.09 -13.96 -0.99
CA SER A 408 28.04 -12.53 -1.31
C SER A 408 26.61 -11.96 -1.18
N VAL A 409 25.60 -12.70 -1.60
CA VAL A 409 24.20 -12.27 -1.49
C VAL A 409 23.68 -12.35 -0.06
N LEU A 410 24.09 -13.38 0.67
CA LEU A 410 23.68 -13.57 2.05
C LEU A 410 24.26 -12.49 2.96
N SER A 411 25.46 -11.98 2.64
CA SER A 411 26.09 -10.90 3.40
C SER A 411 25.28 -9.60 3.43
N PHE A 412 24.37 -9.39 2.47
CA PHE A 412 23.47 -8.22 2.46
C PHE A 412 22.24 -8.36 3.36
N LEU A 413 21.95 -9.55 3.90
CA LEU A 413 20.78 -9.77 4.77
C LEU A 413 20.72 -8.79 5.94
N PRO A 414 21.80 -8.52 6.70
CA PRO A 414 21.77 -7.56 7.80
C PRO A 414 21.41 -6.13 7.37
N ILE A 415 21.91 -5.69 6.23
CA ILE A 415 21.57 -4.36 5.68
C ILE A 415 20.07 -4.30 5.36
N ILE A 416 19.54 -5.33 4.70
CA ILE A 416 18.13 -5.40 4.33
C ILE A 416 17.24 -5.39 5.57
N VAL A 417 17.56 -6.20 6.58
CA VAL A 417 16.81 -6.24 7.84
C VAL A 417 16.86 -4.88 8.56
N THR A 418 18.03 -4.25 8.62
CA THR A 418 18.19 -2.92 9.23
C THR A 418 17.41 -1.84 8.48
N LEU A 419 17.40 -1.89 7.15
CA LEU A 419 16.60 -0.97 6.34
C LEU A 419 15.10 -1.13 6.62
N PHE A 420 14.61 -2.38 6.64
CA PHE A 420 13.21 -2.65 6.98
C PHE A 420 12.85 -2.25 8.41
N PHE A 421 13.79 -2.35 9.35
CA PHE A 421 13.59 -1.87 10.70
C PHE A 421 13.28 -0.36 10.71
N PHE A 422 14.10 0.45 10.07
CA PHE A 422 13.86 1.89 10.01
C PHE A 422 12.61 2.26 9.21
N LEU A 423 12.32 1.54 8.12
CA LEU A 423 11.10 1.76 7.33
C LEU A 423 9.85 1.43 8.14
N SER A 424 9.85 0.31 8.88
CA SER A 424 8.74 -0.05 9.77
C SER A 424 8.55 0.99 10.88
N LEU A 425 9.66 1.50 11.44
CA LEU A 425 9.62 2.59 12.42
C LEU A 425 8.95 3.86 11.86
N MET A 426 9.30 4.23 10.64
CA MET A 426 8.74 5.39 9.95
C MET A 426 7.26 5.17 9.57
N GLU A 427 6.89 3.94 9.19
CA GLU A 427 5.53 3.56 8.83
C GLU A 427 4.61 3.57 10.06
N ASP A 428 4.97 2.83 11.10
CA ASP A 428 4.20 2.72 12.34
C ASP A 428 4.07 4.05 13.09
N SER A 429 5.11 4.91 13.02
CA SER A 429 5.05 6.26 13.59
C SER A 429 4.10 7.20 12.85
N GLY A 430 3.65 6.85 11.64
CA GLY A 430 2.84 7.69 10.78
C GLY A 430 3.63 8.74 9.97
N TYR A 431 4.97 8.72 10.02
CA TYR A 431 5.80 9.67 9.27
C TYR A 431 5.71 9.45 7.75
N ILE A 432 5.64 8.19 7.30
CA ILE A 432 5.49 7.86 5.86
C ILE A 432 4.22 8.49 5.26
N ALA A 433 3.13 8.55 6.02
CA ALA A 433 1.91 9.21 5.58
C ALA A 433 2.12 10.71 5.28
N ARG A 434 2.92 11.40 6.12
CA ARG A 434 3.28 12.82 5.91
C ARG A 434 4.15 13.01 4.68
N VAL A 435 5.13 12.13 4.49
CA VAL A 435 5.97 12.15 3.29
C VAL A 435 5.12 11.98 2.03
N ALA A 436 4.20 11.00 2.02
CA ALA A 436 3.29 10.77 0.91
C ALA A 436 2.41 12.01 0.63
N PHE A 437 1.89 12.66 1.68
CA PHE A 437 1.11 13.88 1.56
C PHE A 437 1.90 15.05 0.95
N VAL A 438 3.12 15.29 1.44
CA VAL A 438 3.98 16.38 0.93
C VAL A 438 4.38 16.15 -0.52
N MET A 439 4.70 14.90 -0.88
CA MET A 439 5.16 14.53 -2.21
C MET A 439 4.04 14.37 -3.24
N ASP A 440 2.78 14.30 -2.83
CA ASP A 440 1.64 14.08 -3.71
C ASP A 440 1.55 15.14 -4.82
N LYS A 441 1.74 16.41 -4.48
CA LYS A 441 1.72 17.51 -5.45
C LYS A 441 2.80 17.38 -6.55
N LEU A 442 3.97 16.87 -6.20
CA LEU A 442 5.08 16.68 -7.16
C LEU A 442 4.84 15.44 -8.01
N LEU A 443 4.42 14.32 -7.39
CA LEU A 443 4.23 13.06 -8.08
C LEU A 443 3.04 13.08 -9.03
N ARG A 444 1.98 13.80 -8.72
CA ARG A 444 0.83 13.99 -9.65
C ARG A 444 1.24 14.62 -10.98
N ARG A 445 2.23 15.50 -10.99
CA ARG A 445 2.72 16.09 -12.25
C ARG A 445 3.25 15.03 -13.21
N ILE A 446 3.91 14.01 -12.68
CA ILE A 446 4.44 12.87 -13.45
C ILE A 446 3.44 11.70 -13.55
N GLY A 447 2.20 11.90 -13.10
CA GLY A 447 1.12 10.92 -13.23
C GLY A 447 1.07 9.84 -12.17
N LEU A 448 1.66 10.07 -10.98
CA LEU A 448 1.66 9.15 -9.84
C LEU A 448 0.97 9.75 -8.62
N SER A 449 0.42 8.91 -7.76
CA SER A 449 -0.08 9.31 -6.44
C SER A 449 1.07 9.49 -5.43
N GLY A 450 0.84 10.27 -4.37
CA GLY A 450 1.84 10.52 -3.32
C GLY A 450 2.36 9.27 -2.63
N LYS A 451 1.55 8.21 -2.53
CA LYS A 451 1.97 6.92 -1.95
C LYS A 451 3.11 6.25 -2.74
N SER A 452 3.25 6.53 -4.03
CA SER A 452 4.31 5.97 -4.88
C SER A 452 5.72 6.38 -4.45
N ILE A 453 5.86 7.46 -3.64
CA ILE A 453 7.17 7.88 -3.12
C ILE A 453 7.81 6.81 -2.24
N VAL A 454 7.01 6.05 -1.48
CA VAL A 454 7.52 5.06 -0.51
C VAL A 454 8.29 3.93 -1.21
N PRO A 455 7.72 3.21 -2.19
CA PRO A 455 8.49 2.24 -2.99
C PRO A 455 9.72 2.85 -3.69
N MET A 456 9.60 4.07 -4.21
CA MET A 456 10.73 4.74 -4.88
C MET A 456 11.88 5.02 -3.93
N LEU A 457 11.61 5.45 -2.69
CA LEU A 457 12.62 5.67 -1.66
C LEU A 457 13.30 4.37 -1.25
N ILE A 458 12.53 3.31 -1.05
CA ILE A 458 13.07 1.97 -0.78
C ILE A 458 13.99 1.54 -1.93
N GLY A 459 13.69 1.94 -3.17
CA GLY A 459 14.49 1.67 -4.37
C GLY A 459 15.92 2.19 -4.30
N PHE A 460 16.20 3.28 -3.59
CA PHE A 460 17.56 3.74 -3.33
C PHE A 460 18.35 2.78 -2.43
N GLY A 461 17.68 2.02 -1.59
CA GLY A 461 18.30 0.94 -0.84
C GLY A 461 18.40 -0.34 -1.68
N CYS A 462 17.26 -0.91 -2.08
CA CYS A 462 17.20 -2.14 -2.86
C CYS A 462 15.91 -2.21 -3.69
N THR A 463 16.03 -2.58 -4.95
CA THR A 463 14.88 -2.69 -5.89
C THR A 463 13.92 -3.81 -5.50
N VAL A 464 14.40 -4.92 -4.93
CA VAL A 464 13.57 -6.09 -4.55
C VAL A 464 12.48 -5.69 -3.53
N PRO A 465 12.82 -5.15 -2.35
CA PRO A 465 11.80 -4.71 -1.39
C PRO A 465 10.97 -3.54 -1.91
N ALA A 466 11.54 -2.68 -2.76
CA ALA A 466 10.82 -1.58 -3.37
C ALA A 466 9.66 -2.07 -4.25
N VAL A 467 9.91 -3.05 -5.11
CA VAL A 467 8.87 -3.69 -5.94
C VAL A 467 7.80 -4.35 -5.07
N MET A 468 8.19 -5.02 -3.99
CA MET A 468 7.23 -5.62 -3.05
C MET A 468 6.38 -4.58 -2.31
N ALA A 469 6.97 -3.45 -1.93
CA ALA A 469 6.27 -2.37 -1.24
C ALA A 469 5.17 -1.73 -2.11
N THR A 470 5.22 -1.89 -3.44
CA THR A 470 4.15 -1.39 -4.32
C THR A 470 2.79 -2.07 -4.10
N ARG A 471 2.73 -3.18 -3.36
CA ARG A 471 1.47 -3.82 -2.96
C ARG A 471 0.58 -2.94 -2.09
N THR A 472 1.16 -1.93 -1.43
CA THR A 472 0.41 -0.94 -0.64
C THR A 472 -0.30 0.12 -1.50
N LEU A 473 -0.04 0.13 -2.81
CA LEU A 473 -0.69 1.03 -3.75
C LEU A 473 -2.04 0.45 -4.18
N THR A 474 -3.10 1.24 -4.01
CA THR A 474 -4.48 0.84 -4.32
C THR A 474 -4.78 0.84 -5.82
N SER A 475 -4.06 1.67 -6.60
CA SER A 475 -4.20 1.75 -8.05
C SER A 475 -3.29 0.77 -8.76
N GLU A 476 -3.86 -0.13 -9.56
CA GLU A 476 -3.09 -1.05 -10.40
C GLU A 476 -2.21 -0.30 -11.42
N ARG A 477 -2.72 0.81 -11.95
CA ARG A 477 -1.99 1.72 -12.84
C ARG A 477 -0.75 2.30 -12.14
N ASP A 478 -0.94 2.92 -10.96
CA ASP A 478 0.15 3.53 -10.20
C ASP A 478 1.15 2.46 -9.73
N ARG A 479 0.67 1.27 -9.37
CA ARG A 479 1.50 0.12 -9.01
C ARG A 479 2.41 -0.30 -10.16
N LYS A 480 1.86 -0.53 -11.36
CA LYS A 480 2.63 -0.91 -12.56
C LYS A 480 3.65 0.17 -12.91
N MET A 481 3.22 1.42 -12.95
CA MET A 481 4.09 2.55 -13.27
C MET A 481 5.22 2.72 -12.25
N THR A 482 4.93 2.60 -10.95
CA THR A 482 5.93 2.67 -9.89
C THR A 482 6.95 1.54 -9.99
N ILE A 483 6.51 0.29 -10.27
CA ILE A 483 7.42 -0.85 -10.48
C ILE A 483 8.37 -0.59 -11.66
N LEU A 484 7.88 -0.03 -12.76
CA LEU A 484 8.71 0.29 -13.92
C LEU A 484 9.71 1.43 -13.68
N LEU A 485 9.39 2.35 -12.76
CA LEU A 485 10.25 3.50 -12.41
C LEU A 485 11.27 3.18 -11.32
N THR A 486 10.97 2.25 -10.42
CA THR A 486 11.84 1.91 -9.28
C THR A 486 13.28 1.56 -9.68
N PRO A 487 13.59 0.83 -10.75
CA PRO A 487 14.97 0.48 -11.09
C PRO A 487 15.84 1.64 -11.57
N PHE A 488 15.27 2.80 -11.91
CA PHE A 488 16.03 4.04 -12.19
C PHE A 488 16.66 4.62 -10.92
N MET A 489 16.13 4.27 -9.75
CA MET A 489 16.72 4.64 -8.48
C MET A 489 18.01 3.85 -8.28
N SER A 490 19.09 4.56 -7.91
CA SER A 490 20.39 3.92 -7.71
C SER A 490 20.40 3.14 -6.40
N CYS A 491 20.35 1.80 -6.48
CA CYS A 491 20.45 0.95 -5.29
C CYS A 491 21.89 0.87 -4.77
N THR A 492 22.04 0.47 -3.50
CA THR A 492 23.35 0.39 -2.82
C THR A 492 24.32 -0.60 -3.44
N ALA A 493 23.85 -1.67 -4.06
CA ALA A 493 24.69 -2.62 -4.77
C ALA A 493 25.46 -2.01 -5.98
N LYS A 494 25.05 -0.83 -6.44
CA LYS A 494 25.77 -0.07 -7.49
C LYS A 494 26.91 0.80 -6.91
N LEU A 495 26.90 1.08 -5.59
CA LEU A 495 27.91 1.94 -4.96
C LEU A 495 29.35 1.42 -5.10
N PRO A 496 29.65 0.12 -4.96
CA PRO A 496 30.99 -0.41 -5.20
C PRO A 496 31.49 -0.08 -6.60
N ILE A 497 30.64 -0.18 -7.63
CA ILE A 497 31.01 0.17 -9.02
C ILE A 497 31.40 1.64 -9.11
N TYR A 498 30.56 2.54 -8.53
CA TYR A 498 30.84 3.97 -8.57
C TYR A 498 32.12 4.31 -7.82
N SER A 499 32.30 3.76 -6.62
CA SER A 499 33.49 3.98 -5.80
C SER A 499 34.75 3.53 -6.50
N PHE A 500 34.75 2.34 -7.10
CA PHE A 500 35.89 1.79 -7.85
C PHE A 500 36.27 2.68 -9.02
N PHE A 501 35.36 3.00 -9.92
CA PHE A 501 35.67 3.82 -11.10
C PHE A 501 36.04 5.26 -10.74
N VAL A 502 35.40 5.83 -9.72
CA VAL A 502 35.70 7.17 -9.26
C VAL A 502 37.11 7.23 -8.66
N SER A 503 37.52 6.24 -7.87
CA SER A 503 38.87 6.19 -7.28
C SER A 503 39.97 6.04 -8.33
N VAL A 504 39.73 5.27 -9.39
CA VAL A 504 40.70 4.99 -10.44
C VAL A 504 40.79 6.13 -11.46
N PHE A 505 39.66 6.66 -11.93
CA PHE A 505 39.62 7.60 -13.07
C PHE A 505 39.40 9.07 -12.70
N PHE A 506 38.80 9.33 -11.52
CA PHE A 506 38.38 10.69 -11.14
C PHE A 506 38.83 11.07 -9.71
N PRO A 507 40.12 10.97 -9.36
CA PRO A 507 40.58 11.28 -8.01
C PRO A 507 40.24 12.72 -7.63
N GLY A 508 39.74 12.92 -6.42
CA GLY A 508 39.37 14.24 -5.88
C GLY A 508 37.97 14.76 -6.31
N LYS A 509 37.29 14.16 -7.30
CA LYS A 509 35.93 14.56 -7.76
C LYS A 509 34.86 13.57 -7.38
N GLY A 510 35.13 12.62 -6.50
CA GLY A 510 34.24 11.49 -6.19
C GLY A 510 32.85 11.87 -5.76
N GLY A 511 32.72 12.78 -4.80
CA GLY A 511 31.42 13.23 -4.30
C GLY A 511 30.56 13.89 -5.38
N LEU A 512 31.15 14.67 -6.27
CA LEU A 512 30.43 15.37 -7.34
C LEU A 512 29.92 14.36 -8.39
N ILE A 513 30.75 13.39 -8.79
CA ILE A 513 30.36 12.38 -9.78
C ILE A 513 29.29 11.44 -9.22
N MET A 514 29.44 10.99 -7.98
CA MET A 514 28.43 10.15 -7.34
C MET A 514 27.09 10.88 -7.22
N SER A 515 27.09 12.14 -6.76
CA SER A 515 25.90 12.97 -6.70
C SER A 515 25.27 13.19 -8.08
N GLY A 516 26.11 13.40 -9.10
CA GLY A 516 25.68 13.54 -10.50
C GLY A 516 25.01 12.28 -11.04
N LEU A 517 25.54 11.09 -10.73
CA LEU A 517 24.94 9.81 -11.11
C LEU A 517 23.57 9.61 -10.45
N TYR A 518 23.43 9.91 -9.16
CA TYR A 518 22.12 9.85 -8.49
C TYR A 518 21.12 10.80 -9.12
N LEU A 519 21.53 12.05 -9.38
CA LEU A 519 20.67 13.03 -10.04
C LEU A 519 20.29 12.60 -11.45
N LEU A 520 21.23 12.05 -12.23
CA LEU A 520 20.97 11.53 -13.57
C LEU A 520 19.92 10.41 -13.54
N GLY A 521 20.05 9.46 -12.61
CA GLY A 521 19.07 8.40 -12.45
C GLY A 521 17.66 8.93 -12.18
N ILE A 522 17.53 9.92 -11.29
CA ILE A 522 16.25 10.58 -10.99
C ILE A 522 15.69 11.30 -12.23
N LEU A 523 16.51 12.07 -12.95
CA LEU A 523 16.09 12.82 -14.13
C LEU A 523 15.62 11.89 -15.26
N VAL A 524 16.37 10.82 -15.54
CA VAL A 524 15.97 9.80 -16.52
C VAL A 524 14.68 9.10 -16.08
N GLY A 525 14.54 8.81 -14.78
CA GLY A 525 13.30 8.26 -14.21
C GLY A 525 12.11 9.19 -14.39
N ILE A 526 12.27 10.50 -14.18
CA ILE A 526 11.21 11.50 -14.44
C ILE A 526 10.86 11.55 -15.92
N GLY A 527 11.87 11.55 -16.81
CA GLY A 527 11.64 11.50 -18.27
C GLY A 527 10.87 10.24 -18.70
N ALA A 528 11.25 9.08 -18.15
CA ALA A 528 10.53 7.83 -18.37
C ALA A 528 9.09 7.89 -17.82
N ALA A 529 8.87 8.55 -16.68
CA ALA A 529 7.54 8.71 -16.10
C ALA A 529 6.61 9.53 -17.02
N PHE A 530 7.10 10.63 -17.59
CA PHE A 530 6.32 11.39 -18.59
C PHE A 530 5.99 10.53 -19.81
N LEU A 531 6.98 9.80 -20.34
CA LEU A 531 6.75 8.90 -21.46
C LEU A 531 5.69 7.84 -21.15
N TYR A 532 5.75 7.23 -19.97
CA TYR A 532 4.80 6.19 -19.54
C TYR A 532 3.40 6.76 -19.34
N LYS A 533 3.27 7.97 -18.76
CA LYS A 533 2.01 8.64 -18.52
C LYS A 533 1.23 8.84 -19.82
N ASP A 534 1.91 9.28 -20.88
CA ASP A 534 1.28 9.65 -22.14
C ASP A 534 1.05 8.45 -23.10
N THR A 535 1.82 7.36 -22.91
CA THR A 535 1.78 6.18 -23.80
C THR A 535 1.08 4.97 -23.18
N LEU A 536 1.63 4.40 -22.09
CA LEU A 536 1.18 3.13 -21.52
C LEU A 536 0.08 3.30 -20.46
N PHE A 537 0.09 4.39 -19.69
CA PHE A 537 -0.76 4.59 -18.53
C PHE A 537 -1.56 5.88 -18.60
N ARG A 538 -2.40 5.98 -19.62
CA ARG A 538 -3.30 7.12 -19.80
C ARG A 538 -4.34 7.18 -18.68
N GLY A 539 -4.71 8.37 -18.24
CA GLY A 539 -5.68 8.64 -17.19
C GLY A 539 -5.07 9.43 -16.02
N GLU A 540 -5.93 9.96 -15.16
CA GLU A 540 -5.51 10.72 -13.99
C GLU A 540 -5.19 9.81 -12.79
N PRO A 541 -4.21 10.17 -11.96
CA PRO A 541 -3.96 9.46 -10.71
C PRO A 541 -5.14 9.65 -9.77
N ILE A 542 -5.48 8.59 -9.02
CA ILE A 542 -6.56 8.63 -8.03
C ILE A 542 -6.30 9.75 -7.02
N PRO A 543 -7.31 10.59 -6.69
CA PRO A 543 -7.17 11.60 -5.67
C PRO A 543 -6.74 10.99 -4.35
N PHE A 544 -5.65 11.51 -3.79
CA PHE A 544 -5.12 11.04 -2.52
C PHE A 544 -5.82 11.78 -1.38
N VAL A 545 -6.83 11.16 -0.81
CA VAL A 545 -7.49 11.62 0.41
C VAL A 545 -7.00 10.73 1.54
N MET A 546 -6.12 11.23 2.40
CA MET A 546 -5.62 10.49 3.57
C MET A 546 -5.70 11.38 4.81
N GLU A 547 -6.25 10.82 5.89
CA GLU A 547 -6.06 11.38 7.22
C GLU A 547 -4.63 11.13 7.67
N LEU A 548 -4.01 12.17 8.22
CA LEU A 548 -2.71 12.02 8.85
C LEU A 548 -2.93 11.37 10.23
N PRO A 549 -2.52 10.11 10.44
CA PRO A 549 -2.69 9.45 11.74
C PRO A 549 -1.89 10.16 12.81
N ASN A 550 -2.34 10.15 14.07
CA ASN A 550 -1.54 10.67 15.17
C ASN A 550 -0.21 9.91 15.29
N TYR A 551 0.86 10.61 15.70
CA TYR A 551 2.14 9.96 15.94
C TYR A 551 2.02 8.97 17.09
N ARG A 552 2.40 7.72 16.81
CA ARG A 552 2.39 6.61 17.80
C ARG A 552 3.77 5.99 17.87
N LEU A 553 4.13 5.48 19.04
CA LEU A 553 5.34 4.68 19.17
C LEU A 553 5.08 3.29 18.58
N PRO A 554 6.01 2.77 17.76
CA PRO A 554 5.88 1.46 17.15
C PRO A 554 5.80 0.33 18.19
N SER A 555 5.00 -0.68 17.92
CA SER A 555 4.95 -1.89 18.75
C SER A 555 6.16 -2.77 18.45
N VAL A 556 6.99 -3.02 19.46
CA VAL A 556 8.20 -3.86 19.34
C VAL A 556 7.87 -5.26 18.80
N LYS A 557 6.74 -5.84 19.22
CA LYS A 557 6.29 -7.15 18.76
C LYS A 557 5.97 -7.16 17.27
N ASN A 558 5.24 -6.15 16.79
CA ASN A 558 4.85 -6.05 15.37
C ASN A 558 6.07 -5.83 14.49
N VAL A 559 6.99 -4.94 14.90
CA VAL A 559 8.24 -4.69 14.19
C VAL A 559 9.08 -5.96 14.10
N ALA A 560 9.26 -6.69 15.21
CA ALA A 560 10.03 -7.94 15.22
C ALA A 560 9.41 -9.02 14.31
N GLN A 561 8.09 -9.16 14.32
CA GLN A 561 7.39 -10.11 13.43
C GLN A 561 7.57 -9.73 11.95
N LEU A 562 7.40 -8.47 11.61
CA LEU A 562 7.59 -7.98 10.23
C LEU A 562 9.03 -8.22 9.76
N LEU A 563 10.03 -7.93 10.60
CA LEU A 563 11.44 -8.17 10.28
C LEU A 563 11.71 -9.65 10.02
N TRP A 564 11.16 -10.54 10.85
CA TRP A 564 11.30 -11.98 10.66
C TRP A 564 10.68 -12.46 9.35
N GLU A 565 9.48 -12.00 9.01
CA GLU A 565 8.81 -12.32 7.74
C GLU A 565 9.63 -11.85 6.53
N LYS A 566 10.15 -10.63 6.57
CA LYS A 566 11.00 -10.08 5.50
C LYS A 566 12.34 -10.81 5.37
N ALA A 567 12.98 -11.13 6.49
CA ALA A 567 14.22 -11.92 6.51
C ALA A 567 14.00 -13.33 5.95
N LYS A 568 12.92 -14.01 6.35
CA LYS A 568 12.54 -15.32 5.85
C LYS A 568 12.27 -15.33 4.34
N ASP A 569 11.49 -14.35 3.87
CA ASP A 569 11.19 -14.17 2.44
C ASP A 569 12.47 -13.94 1.61
N PHE A 570 13.41 -13.17 2.12
CA PHE A 570 14.69 -12.92 1.46
C PHE A 570 15.54 -14.22 1.39
N LEU A 571 15.66 -14.92 2.52
CA LEU A 571 16.40 -16.18 2.58
C LEU A 571 15.84 -17.23 1.61
N GLN A 572 14.53 -17.41 1.57
CA GLN A 572 13.90 -18.35 0.64
C GLN A 572 14.21 -18.02 -0.83
N ARG A 573 14.27 -16.74 -1.19
CA ARG A 573 14.62 -16.30 -2.55
C ARG A 573 16.10 -16.45 -2.85
N ALA A 574 16.97 -16.17 -1.88
CA ALA A 574 18.39 -16.37 -2.02
C ALA A 574 18.71 -17.84 -2.35
N PHE A 575 18.12 -18.76 -1.60
CA PHE A 575 18.35 -20.19 -1.83
C PHE A 575 17.66 -20.76 -3.07
N SER A 576 16.59 -20.17 -3.59
CA SER A 576 15.89 -20.73 -4.76
C SER A 576 16.39 -20.12 -6.09
N VAL A 577 16.30 -18.82 -6.25
CA VAL A 577 16.58 -18.17 -7.55
C VAL A 577 18.05 -17.86 -7.71
N ILE A 578 18.69 -17.36 -6.66
CA ILE A 578 20.07 -16.86 -6.75
C ILE A 578 21.05 -18.04 -6.81
N LEU A 579 20.84 -19.09 -6.00
CA LEU A 579 21.69 -20.29 -6.06
C LEU A 579 21.71 -20.91 -7.47
N ILE A 580 20.53 -21.09 -8.09
CA ILE A 580 20.48 -21.67 -9.45
C ILE A 580 21.22 -20.77 -10.43
N ALA A 581 20.99 -19.48 -10.33
CA ALA A 581 21.60 -18.52 -11.23
C ALA A 581 23.13 -18.42 -11.05
N THR A 582 23.66 -18.47 -9.82
CA THR A 582 25.11 -18.49 -9.56
C THR A 582 25.76 -19.77 -10.07
N VAL A 583 25.14 -20.91 -9.90
CA VAL A 583 25.65 -22.18 -10.47
C VAL A 583 25.70 -22.12 -11.99
N VAL A 584 24.68 -21.56 -12.65
CA VAL A 584 24.69 -21.37 -14.11
C VAL A 584 25.83 -20.48 -14.57
N VAL A 585 26.06 -19.33 -13.90
CA VAL A 585 27.15 -18.41 -14.26
C VAL A 585 28.51 -19.03 -13.97
N TRP A 586 28.68 -19.69 -12.82
CA TRP A 586 29.89 -20.46 -12.54
C TRP A 586 30.18 -21.45 -13.63
N PHE A 587 29.18 -22.25 -14.08
CA PHE A 587 29.35 -23.17 -15.18
C PHE A 587 29.81 -22.51 -16.48
N LEU A 588 29.17 -21.39 -16.85
CA LEU A 588 29.54 -20.63 -18.05
C LEU A 588 30.94 -20.00 -17.97
N GLN A 589 31.44 -19.68 -16.75
CA GLN A 589 32.78 -19.13 -16.53
C GLN A 589 33.88 -20.22 -16.48
N SER A 590 33.52 -21.41 -15.96
CA SER A 590 34.50 -22.46 -15.68
C SER A 590 34.70 -23.46 -16.83
N PHE A 591 33.80 -23.46 -17.83
CA PHE A 591 33.85 -24.44 -18.91
C PHE A 591 33.94 -23.80 -20.30
N ASP A 592 34.64 -24.50 -21.23
CA ASP A 592 34.65 -24.22 -22.66
C ASP A 592 33.44 -24.88 -23.38
N LEU A 593 33.33 -24.70 -24.73
CA LEU A 593 32.27 -25.31 -25.51
C LEU A 593 32.42 -26.87 -25.63
N GLN A 594 33.56 -27.41 -25.26
CA GLN A 594 33.82 -28.84 -25.27
C GLN A 594 33.61 -29.46 -23.87
N LEU A 595 33.11 -28.66 -22.91
CA LEU A 595 32.90 -29.05 -21.51
C LEU A 595 34.19 -29.40 -20.75
N ASN A 596 35.36 -28.88 -21.17
CA ASN A 596 36.57 -28.93 -20.40
C ASN A 596 36.64 -27.75 -19.45
N MET A 597 37.21 -27.99 -18.28
CA MET A 597 37.45 -26.92 -17.32
C MET A 597 38.56 -26.00 -17.84
N VAL A 598 38.30 -24.72 -17.97
CA VAL A 598 39.26 -23.74 -18.51
C VAL A 598 40.20 -23.24 -17.43
N SER A 599 41.49 -23.10 -17.77
CA SER A 599 42.49 -22.44 -16.91
C SER A 599 42.57 -20.91 -17.15
N ASP A 600 42.19 -20.48 -18.37
CA ASP A 600 42.10 -19.06 -18.74
C ASP A 600 40.65 -18.65 -18.98
N SER A 601 40.16 -17.64 -18.29
CA SER A 601 38.80 -17.11 -18.42
C SER A 601 38.46 -16.65 -19.86
N ALA A 602 39.45 -16.39 -20.71
CA ALA A 602 39.24 -15.99 -22.10
C ALA A 602 38.65 -17.13 -22.97
N ASP A 603 38.89 -18.37 -22.61
CA ASP A 603 38.38 -19.56 -23.34
C ASP A 603 37.00 -20.01 -22.88
N SER A 604 36.44 -19.40 -21.84
CA SER A 604 35.15 -19.76 -21.26
C SER A 604 33.97 -19.53 -22.23
N ILE A 605 32.90 -20.28 -22.03
CA ILE A 605 31.63 -20.05 -22.74
C ILE A 605 31.14 -18.60 -22.54
N LEU A 606 31.31 -18.09 -21.35
CA LEU A 606 30.86 -16.70 -21.01
C LEU A 606 31.66 -15.66 -21.79
N ALA A 607 32.98 -15.83 -21.93
CA ALA A 607 33.82 -14.94 -22.72
C ALA A 607 33.41 -14.91 -24.20
N ARG A 608 33.08 -16.08 -24.79
CA ARG A 608 32.59 -16.18 -26.17
C ARG A 608 31.22 -15.49 -26.35
N ILE A 609 30.27 -15.70 -25.43
CA ILE A 609 28.99 -15.01 -25.45
C ILE A 609 29.19 -13.48 -25.34
N SER A 610 30.09 -13.05 -24.44
CA SER A 610 30.46 -11.64 -24.26
C SER A 610 31.09 -11.06 -25.54
N GLY A 611 31.90 -11.84 -26.26
CA GLY A 611 32.48 -11.45 -27.54
C GLY A 611 31.42 -11.09 -28.61
N ILE A 612 30.28 -11.76 -28.62
CA ILE A 612 29.15 -11.45 -29.53
C ILE A 612 28.55 -10.07 -29.21
N LEU A 613 28.60 -9.64 -27.96
CA LEU A 613 28.05 -8.34 -27.53
C LEU A 613 29.02 -7.15 -27.78
N VAL A 614 30.30 -7.41 -28.01
CA VAL A 614 31.32 -6.37 -28.23
C VAL A 614 30.93 -5.35 -29.31
N PRO A 615 30.42 -5.72 -30.49
CA PRO A 615 30.00 -4.75 -31.49
C PRO A 615 28.87 -3.81 -31.03
N LEU A 616 27.99 -4.29 -30.17
CA LEU A 616 26.92 -3.49 -29.61
C LEU A 616 27.42 -2.45 -28.61
N PHE A 617 28.51 -2.75 -27.90
CA PHE A 617 29.07 -1.87 -26.88
C PHE A 617 30.23 -1.00 -27.42
N ALA A 618 30.77 -1.29 -28.58
CA ALA A 618 31.83 -0.51 -29.22
C ALA A 618 31.48 0.98 -29.42
N PRO A 619 30.23 1.37 -29.81
CA PRO A 619 29.86 2.79 -29.93
C PRO A 619 29.83 3.57 -28.62
N LEU A 620 29.80 2.87 -27.48
CA LEU A 620 29.86 3.46 -26.14
C LEU A 620 31.30 3.62 -25.61
N GLY A 621 32.31 3.24 -26.42
CA GLY A 621 33.69 3.15 -25.98
C GLY A 621 33.98 1.95 -25.06
N LEU A 622 33.11 0.94 -25.08
CA LEU A 622 33.13 -0.26 -24.21
C LEU A 622 33.31 -1.55 -25.01
N GLY A 623 34.03 -1.50 -26.11
CA GLY A 623 34.23 -2.59 -27.07
C GLY A 623 35.22 -3.67 -26.61
N ASP A 624 35.26 -4.02 -25.34
CA ASP A 624 36.12 -5.08 -24.77
C ASP A 624 35.24 -6.21 -24.20
N TRP A 625 35.55 -7.48 -24.56
CA TRP A 625 34.81 -8.64 -24.10
C TRP A 625 34.82 -8.77 -22.56
N ARG A 626 35.91 -8.33 -21.89
CA ARG A 626 36.05 -8.37 -20.42
C ARG A 626 35.01 -7.46 -19.76
N ILE A 627 34.75 -6.27 -20.34
CA ILE A 627 33.71 -5.38 -19.88
C ILE A 627 32.33 -5.99 -20.07
N CYS A 628 32.06 -6.59 -21.22
CA CYS A 628 30.80 -7.28 -21.50
C CYS A 628 30.59 -8.44 -20.52
N THR A 629 31.62 -9.22 -20.23
CA THR A 629 31.60 -10.32 -19.24
C THR A 629 31.24 -9.77 -17.84
N ALA A 630 31.86 -8.67 -17.42
CA ALA A 630 31.56 -8.06 -16.14
C ALA A 630 30.11 -7.53 -16.06
N LEU A 631 29.59 -6.95 -17.14
CA LEU A 631 28.18 -6.51 -17.19
C LEU A 631 27.20 -7.66 -17.15
N ILE A 632 27.50 -8.81 -17.77
CA ILE A 632 26.67 -10.04 -17.66
C ILE A 632 26.74 -10.59 -16.24
N SER A 633 27.92 -10.67 -15.62
CA SER A 633 28.06 -11.07 -14.20
C SER A 633 27.29 -10.11 -13.29
N GLY A 634 27.33 -8.80 -13.57
CA GLY A 634 26.60 -7.78 -12.85
C GLY A 634 25.06 -7.84 -13.03
N PHE A 635 24.55 -8.60 -13.98
CA PHE A 635 23.12 -8.91 -14.04
C PHE A 635 22.72 -9.88 -12.91
N MET A 636 23.63 -10.78 -12.53
CA MET A 636 23.40 -11.65 -11.38
C MET A 636 23.38 -10.86 -10.07
N ALA A 637 24.49 -10.20 -9.78
CA ALA A 637 24.69 -9.36 -8.62
C ALA A 637 25.54 -8.14 -9.03
N LYS A 638 25.06 -6.94 -8.73
CA LYS A 638 25.68 -5.69 -9.23
C LYS A 638 27.13 -5.52 -8.75
N GLU A 639 27.40 -5.95 -7.54
CA GLU A 639 28.74 -5.92 -6.94
C GLU A 639 29.75 -6.79 -7.67
N SER A 640 29.32 -7.86 -8.33
CA SER A 640 30.20 -8.77 -9.10
C SER A 640 30.85 -8.09 -10.31
N VAL A 641 30.35 -6.95 -10.76
CA VAL A 641 30.98 -6.16 -11.84
C VAL A 641 32.42 -5.82 -11.47
N VAL A 642 32.65 -5.32 -10.26
CA VAL A 642 33.98 -4.86 -9.82
C VAL A 642 34.94 -6.03 -9.69
N SER A 643 34.54 -7.07 -8.96
CA SER A 643 35.39 -8.26 -8.77
C SER A 643 35.74 -8.95 -10.10
N THR A 644 34.77 -9.05 -11.03
CA THR A 644 35.04 -9.59 -12.37
C THR A 644 36.02 -8.71 -13.15
N LEU A 645 35.89 -7.39 -13.09
CA LEU A 645 36.84 -6.47 -13.75
C LEU A 645 38.25 -6.53 -13.13
N GLU A 646 38.36 -6.60 -11.80
CA GLU A 646 39.66 -6.76 -11.11
C GLU A 646 40.35 -8.06 -11.51
N VAL A 647 39.62 -9.17 -11.58
CA VAL A 647 40.18 -10.46 -12.01
C VAL A 647 40.62 -10.41 -13.48
N LEU A 648 39.75 -9.91 -14.38
CA LEU A 648 40.01 -9.96 -15.83
C LEU A 648 41.07 -8.90 -16.31
N PHE A 649 41.19 -7.80 -15.60
CA PHE A 649 42.17 -6.74 -15.95
C PHE A 649 43.44 -6.76 -15.10
N GLY A 650 43.50 -7.52 -14.00
CA GLY A 650 44.68 -7.65 -13.17
C GLY A 650 45.25 -6.29 -12.67
N GLY A 651 44.38 -5.33 -12.38
CA GLY A 651 44.78 -3.96 -11.94
C GLY A 651 45.17 -2.98 -13.09
N THR A 652 45.16 -3.43 -14.36
CA THR A 652 45.55 -2.62 -15.52
C THR A 652 44.40 -1.80 -16.13
N ILE A 653 43.23 -1.80 -15.56
CA ILE A 653 42.03 -1.16 -16.11
C ILE A 653 42.20 0.33 -16.36
N GLY A 654 42.97 1.02 -15.50
CA GLY A 654 43.22 2.46 -15.61
C GLY A 654 44.10 2.85 -16.81
N SER A 655 44.92 1.91 -17.37
CA SER A 655 45.71 2.14 -18.56
C SER A 655 45.01 1.76 -19.86
N ILE A 656 43.97 0.92 -19.79
CA ILE A 656 43.25 0.40 -20.95
C ILE A 656 42.00 1.22 -21.27
N LEU A 657 41.26 1.65 -20.24
CA LEU A 657 40.02 2.41 -20.41
C LEU A 657 40.32 3.92 -20.36
N SER A 658 39.73 4.68 -21.28
CA SER A 658 39.76 6.15 -21.19
C SER A 658 38.82 6.67 -20.08
N PRO A 659 39.05 7.85 -19.49
CA PRO A 659 38.11 8.45 -18.54
C PRO A 659 36.71 8.64 -19.11
N LEU A 660 36.58 8.92 -20.41
CA LEU A 660 35.29 9.05 -21.09
C LEU A 660 34.56 7.69 -21.16
N SER A 661 35.27 6.62 -21.53
CA SER A 661 34.74 5.27 -21.54
C SER A 661 34.35 4.80 -20.13
N ALA A 662 35.14 5.13 -19.12
CA ALA A 662 34.81 4.86 -17.70
C ALA A 662 33.52 5.60 -17.28
N GLY A 663 33.36 6.88 -17.67
CA GLY A 663 32.14 7.64 -17.48
C GLY A 663 30.94 7.02 -18.19
N SER A 664 31.12 6.56 -19.44
CA SER A 664 30.10 5.86 -20.21
C SER A 664 29.66 4.55 -19.53
N LEU A 665 30.61 3.79 -18.99
CA LEU A 665 30.34 2.56 -18.23
C LEU A 665 29.58 2.84 -16.93
N LEU A 666 29.93 3.93 -16.22
CA LEU A 666 29.20 4.36 -15.03
C LEU A 666 27.74 4.71 -15.35
N VAL A 667 27.51 5.48 -16.43
CA VAL A 667 26.14 5.83 -16.88
C VAL A 667 25.36 4.58 -17.31
N PHE A 668 25.98 3.67 -18.05
CA PHE A 668 25.36 2.42 -18.43
C PHE A 668 25.03 1.56 -17.20
N SER A 669 25.98 1.39 -16.29
CA SER A 669 25.81 0.61 -15.04
C SER A 669 24.75 1.18 -14.11
N LEU A 670 24.52 2.50 -14.14
CA LEU A 670 23.45 3.16 -13.42
C LEU A 670 22.08 2.72 -13.92
N LEU A 671 21.88 2.65 -15.24
CA LEU A 671 20.55 2.58 -15.86
C LEU A 671 20.18 1.19 -16.37
N TYR A 672 21.16 0.28 -16.61
CA TYR A 672 20.86 -1.02 -17.20
C TYR A 672 20.06 -1.93 -16.26
N THR A 673 19.53 -2.99 -16.81
CA THR A 673 18.60 -3.92 -16.13
C THR A 673 18.95 -4.18 -14.66
N PRO A 674 17.97 -4.25 -13.78
CA PRO A 674 18.21 -4.59 -12.38
C PRO A 674 18.72 -6.04 -12.24
N CYS A 675 19.21 -6.42 -11.05
CA CYS A 675 19.70 -7.76 -10.79
C CYS A 675 18.60 -8.84 -10.96
N VAL A 676 19.01 -10.10 -11.16
CA VAL A 676 18.09 -11.24 -11.35
C VAL A 676 17.03 -11.32 -10.26
N ALA A 677 17.40 -11.06 -9.00
CA ALA A 677 16.45 -11.06 -7.88
C ALA A 677 15.35 -9.98 -8.03
N ALA A 678 15.71 -8.81 -8.56
CA ALA A 678 14.73 -7.74 -8.81
C ALA A 678 13.81 -8.10 -10.00
N VAL A 679 14.36 -8.65 -11.09
CA VAL A 679 13.57 -9.13 -12.24
C VAL A 679 12.62 -10.25 -11.81
N ALA A 680 13.07 -11.19 -10.98
CA ALA A 680 12.23 -12.24 -10.39
C ALA A 680 11.10 -11.67 -9.53
N SER A 681 11.37 -10.60 -8.78
CA SER A 681 10.33 -9.90 -8.00
C SER A 681 9.29 -9.24 -8.91
N VAL A 682 9.72 -8.56 -9.97
CA VAL A 682 8.81 -7.98 -10.99
C VAL A 682 7.98 -9.07 -11.66
N ARG A 683 8.59 -10.23 -12.00
CA ARG A 683 7.88 -11.39 -12.58
C ARG A 683 6.76 -11.87 -11.65
N ARG A 684 7.01 -11.90 -10.35
CA ARG A 684 6.02 -12.31 -9.35
C ARG A 684 4.87 -11.31 -9.22
N GLU A 685 5.17 -10.00 -9.34
CA GLU A 685 4.16 -8.94 -9.17
C GLU A 685 3.36 -8.64 -10.43
N LEU A 686 3.98 -8.67 -11.60
CA LEU A 686 3.37 -8.26 -12.87
C LEU A 686 3.33 -9.37 -13.94
N GLY A 687 4.01 -10.50 -13.69
CA GLY A 687 4.11 -11.59 -14.66
C GLY A 687 5.35 -11.53 -15.57
N GLY A 688 5.60 -12.64 -16.31
CA GLY A 688 6.83 -12.82 -17.08
C GLY A 688 7.01 -11.83 -18.22
N LYS A 689 5.92 -11.46 -18.91
CA LYS A 689 5.96 -10.50 -20.04
C LYS A 689 6.45 -9.12 -19.59
N TRP A 690 5.94 -8.62 -18.47
CA TRP A 690 6.35 -7.33 -17.91
C TRP A 690 7.80 -7.36 -17.40
N ALA A 691 8.22 -8.45 -16.77
CA ALA A 691 9.60 -8.60 -16.29
C ALA A 691 10.62 -8.59 -17.44
N ALA A 692 10.35 -9.34 -18.50
CA ALA A 692 11.20 -9.36 -19.70
C ALA A 692 11.17 -8.00 -20.42
N GLY A 693 9.99 -7.40 -20.58
CA GLY A 693 9.85 -6.06 -21.15
C GLY A 693 10.62 -5.01 -20.37
N LEU A 694 10.57 -5.02 -19.03
CA LEU A 694 11.34 -4.11 -18.18
C LEU A 694 12.84 -4.27 -18.37
N ALA A 695 13.34 -5.50 -18.37
CA ALA A 695 14.77 -5.79 -18.53
C ALA A 695 15.31 -5.25 -19.88
N LEU A 696 14.60 -5.56 -20.98
CA LEU A 696 14.97 -5.10 -22.31
C LEU A 696 14.88 -3.56 -22.43
N TRP A 697 13.80 -2.98 -21.92
CA TRP A 697 13.59 -1.54 -21.97
C TRP A 697 14.66 -0.76 -21.20
N GLN A 698 15.05 -1.24 -20.03
CA GLN A 698 16.12 -0.60 -19.26
C GLN A 698 17.49 -0.73 -19.93
N CYS A 699 17.81 -1.89 -20.53
CA CYS A 699 19.01 -2.01 -21.34
C CYS A 699 19.02 -1.03 -22.52
N LEU A 700 17.88 -0.85 -23.16
CA LEU A 700 17.75 0.11 -24.27
C LEU A 700 17.97 1.56 -23.80
N ILE A 701 17.31 1.98 -22.70
CA ILE A 701 17.51 3.33 -22.15
C ILE A 701 18.97 3.53 -21.71
N ALA A 702 19.55 2.54 -21.02
CA ALA A 702 20.94 2.62 -20.58
C ALA A 702 21.89 2.79 -21.77
N TRP A 703 21.65 2.04 -22.84
CA TRP A 703 22.44 2.13 -24.07
C TRP A 703 22.31 3.51 -24.73
N VAL A 704 21.09 4.00 -24.90
CA VAL A 704 20.83 5.32 -25.53
C VAL A 704 21.46 6.44 -24.70
N VAL A 705 21.27 6.45 -23.38
CA VAL A 705 21.81 7.51 -22.51
C VAL A 705 23.34 7.45 -22.47
N ALA A 706 23.93 6.25 -22.39
CA ALA A 706 25.39 6.10 -22.42
C ALA A 706 25.97 6.48 -23.79
N PHE A 707 25.29 6.16 -24.88
CA PHE A 707 25.68 6.57 -26.23
C PHE A 707 25.69 8.09 -26.39
N VAL A 708 24.63 8.76 -25.94
CA VAL A 708 24.55 10.23 -25.94
C VAL A 708 25.64 10.84 -25.08
N PHE A 709 25.87 10.29 -23.87
CA PHE A 709 26.94 10.73 -22.97
C PHE A 709 28.31 10.60 -23.64
N HIS A 710 28.63 9.42 -24.22
CA HIS A 710 29.89 9.17 -24.91
C HIS A 710 30.05 10.06 -26.13
N GLY A 711 29.00 10.24 -26.94
CA GLY A 711 29.03 11.09 -28.11
C GLY A 711 29.27 12.56 -27.79
N ILE A 712 28.61 13.10 -26.78
CA ILE A 712 28.84 14.48 -26.29
C ILE A 712 30.26 14.61 -25.77
N GLY A 713 30.74 13.65 -24.95
CA GLY A 713 32.09 13.67 -24.42
C GLY A 713 33.22 13.52 -25.47
N ALA A 714 32.93 12.84 -26.59
CA ALA A 714 33.86 12.72 -27.71
C ALA A 714 33.95 14.00 -28.60
N LEU A 715 32.93 14.86 -28.51
CA LEU A 715 32.86 16.13 -29.22
C LEU A 715 33.52 17.30 -28.44
N LEU A 716 33.63 17.15 -27.12
CA LEU A 716 34.26 18.11 -26.20
C LEU A 716 35.74 17.80 -26.03
#